data_5278693f3646edf777924c983aef286f
#
_entry.id   5278693f3646edf777924c983aef286f
#
_cell.length_a   1.000
_cell.length_b   1.000
_cell.length_c   1.000
_cell.angle_alpha   90.00
_cell.angle_beta   90.00
_cell.angle_gamma   90.00
#
_symmetry.space_group_name_H-M   'P 1'
#
loop_
_entity.id
_entity.type
_entity.pdbx_description
1 polymer ?
#
loop_
_entity_poly.entity_id
_entity_poly.type
_entity_poly.pdbx_seq_one_letter_code
_entity_poly.pdbx_strand_id
1 'polypeptide(L)'
;MMPSLDAPGHALERFRPTADPGLVALHDLAGRPRGTGFVADRHGTVITSHEAVDGLPRLVLHGAEGRHSIVTADAVVPLPALGLALVRGGDLGVAPLPVTSRDTVRTGAYVRIPAGGWREARVLGTTTVTYTATDRAHRVPGALELAVGTAGRDALRLGGGAAGGPVLDPATGTVVGVLGTALRTAASDVGFAVPLRPTVPALAALLMDNAATVPAYGTDLNLAGLVGLTAASAARHGPQPIVEPVERVGVRAELYAFEQGEATVLGLVGPPGSGRSTELAALAARRHRAGLPTLWLRGADLREDDTSVADAARRALERAAADVTASLPFPPQDLGDLAPERLAALARTAGRPLLLLLDDPEQMAPGLYRRRAAWTEETVRRLHETGTRLVVSCGAAHWEEAGYPPALLHYGGAGPEGLPPCVVLGDLTADEAREARARHGIPEGAVTDADAAHPLTLRLLAEVRSDVAATTPDGPVNRDDVLAAHLDLTCLRIAQRLAGGLGARGTAVRRLAVRAAGKAHEAARRCLGTEDGVLDRASFGELFPASGPGTALDEHGGTAPGWADAVLAEGLLVPAGDGHRFGHEELADWLQGAHLDLDGALHTLVHAPAADPVPRHRIGPVVEALLCLARRHGPARLASRLADLTHALDADPGSWWASRLLTGVLTRVPDASPYTDVLRLLADRVVAWREQRRTVPPELGPAFWTRLRLPVEARCALLRRLVLADGPPCESGPRFLDAVAGLLTADPATVLPYVIRWFDDERPLPATPHATVATAAQALLHTHRHAAPDALTDALVDSPHRRADELLAVLAEEEPGALCRAVDRWAEDPRPARRA
;
A
#
# COMPACT_ATOMS: atom_id res chain seq x y z
N MET A 1 58.97 -48.75 29.66
CA MET A 1 60.31 -48.12 29.65
C MET A 1 60.17 -46.77 29.01
N MET A 2 60.38 -45.74 29.72
CA MET A 2 60.42 -44.32 29.49
C MET A 2 59.05 -43.60 29.22
N PRO A 3 58.66 -42.58 29.97
CA PRO A 3 57.49 -41.84 29.89
C PRO A 3 57.61 -40.63 28.89
N SER A 4 56.54 -40.33 28.17
CA SER A 4 56.42 -39.18 27.31
C SER A 4 56.05 -37.96 28.16
N LEU A 5 56.70 -36.85 27.90
CA LEU A 5 56.59 -35.58 28.56
C LEU A 5 55.23 -34.92 28.23
N ASP A 6 54.44 -34.66 29.24
CA ASP A 6 53.26 -33.80 29.15
C ASP A 6 53.64 -32.35 28.84
N ALA A 7 53.02 -31.80 27.82
CA ALA A 7 53.09 -30.40 27.46
C ALA A 7 52.13 -29.58 28.34
N PRO A 8 52.47 -28.36 28.79
CA PRO A 8 51.59 -27.52 29.62
C PRO A 8 50.61 -26.75 28.72
N GLY A 9 49.48 -27.39 28.36
CA GLY A 9 48.43 -26.79 27.52
C GLY A 9 47.12 -26.47 28.23
N HIS A 10 46.93 -26.75 29.51
CA HIS A 10 45.62 -26.74 30.18
C HIS A 10 45.36 -25.57 31.16
N ALA A 11 46.15 -24.48 31.12
CA ALA A 11 45.97 -23.33 32.03
C ALA A 11 45.22 -22.14 31.44
N LEU A 12 44.82 -22.14 30.16
CA LEU A 12 44.15 -20.98 29.50
C LEU A 12 42.65 -21.17 29.23
N GLU A 13 42.07 -22.31 29.55
CA GLU A 13 40.65 -22.57 29.32
C GLU A 13 39.67 -22.23 30.45
N ARG A 14 40.13 -21.64 31.57
CA ARG A 14 39.30 -21.40 32.76
C ARG A 14 38.69 -20.01 32.89
N PHE A 15 38.81 -19.13 31.89
CA PHE A 15 38.14 -17.84 31.84
C PHE A 15 37.63 -17.51 30.44
N ARG A 16 36.67 -18.29 29.92
CA ARG A 16 35.68 -17.76 28.99
C ARG A 16 34.55 -17.22 29.85
N PRO A 17 34.44 -15.87 30.05
CA PRO A 17 33.16 -15.31 30.46
C PRO A 17 32.18 -15.70 29.39
N THR A 18 31.07 -16.35 29.74
CA THR A 18 29.91 -16.44 28.88
C THR A 18 29.51 -15.00 28.62
N ALA A 19 30.00 -14.44 27.50
CA ALA A 19 29.70 -13.07 27.09
C ALA A 19 28.18 -13.03 26.87
N ASP A 20 27.49 -12.28 27.71
CA ASP A 20 26.08 -11.97 27.51
C ASP A 20 25.98 -11.27 26.16
N PRO A 21 25.21 -11.74 25.18
CA PRO A 21 25.18 -11.21 23.82
C PRO A 21 24.75 -9.72 23.73
N GLY A 22 24.27 -9.12 24.83
CA GLY A 22 23.86 -7.71 24.91
C GLY A 22 24.90 -6.76 25.50
N LEU A 23 26.08 -7.25 25.96
CA LEU A 23 27.08 -6.45 26.67
C LEU A 23 28.41 -6.37 25.94
N VAL A 24 29.13 -5.24 26.14
CA VAL A 24 30.47 -5.00 25.62
C VAL A 24 31.44 -4.99 26.81
N ALA A 25 32.46 -5.86 26.80
CA ALA A 25 33.50 -5.86 27.84
C ALA A 25 34.65 -4.89 27.45
N LEU A 26 35.09 -4.07 28.39
CA LEU A 26 36.16 -3.11 28.21
C LEU A 26 37.42 -3.61 28.89
N HIS A 27 38.55 -3.66 28.16
CA HIS A 27 39.87 -4.08 28.68
C HIS A 27 40.95 -3.04 28.34
N ASP A 28 42.04 -3.02 29.14
CA ASP A 28 43.23 -2.32 28.75
C ASP A 28 44.06 -3.13 27.73
N LEU A 29 45.08 -2.56 27.15
CA LEU A 29 45.96 -3.27 26.19
C LEU A 29 46.71 -4.48 26.82
N ALA A 30 46.78 -4.58 28.12
CA ALA A 30 47.35 -5.73 28.84
C ALA A 30 46.32 -6.83 29.10
N GLY A 31 45.08 -6.70 28.59
CA GLY A 31 44.00 -7.64 28.75
C GLY A 31 43.32 -7.60 30.11
N ARG A 32 43.60 -6.61 30.97
CA ARG A 32 42.96 -6.49 32.29
C ARG A 32 41.56 -5.89 32.11
N PRO A 33 40.52 -6.47 32.73
CA PRO A 33 39.17 -5.95 32.68
C PRO A 33 39.09 -4.57 33.34
N ARG A 34 38.45 -3.61 32.66
CA ARG A 34 38.20 -2.25 33.13
C ARG A 34 36.76 -1.98 33.49
N GLY A 35 35.88 -2.66 32.79
CA GLY A 35 34.43 -2.50 32.97
C GLY A 35 33.62 -3.14 31.90
N THR A 36 32.34 -2.76 31.87
CA THR A 36 31.34 -3.22 30.91
C THR A 36 30.67 -1.99 30.29
N GLY A 37 30.05 -2.16 29.13
CA GLY A 37 29.24 -1.16 28.49
C GLY A 37 28.15 -1.81 27.67
N PHE A 38 27.33 -1.01 27.01
CA PHE A 38 26.32 -1.46 26.07
C PHE A 38 26.27 -0.55 24.87
N VAL A 39 25.89 -1.11 23.71
CA VAL A 39 25.72 -0.35 22.47
C VAL A 39 24.43 0.45 22.56
N ALA A 40 24.47 1.75 22.24
CA ALA A 40 23.31 2.63 22.32
C ALA A 40 22.75 3.07 20.95
N ASP A 41 23.49 2.87 19.85
CA ASP A 41 23.05 3.24 18.51
C ASP A 41 23.42 2.19 17.45
N ARG A 42 23.02 2.41 16.21
CA ARG A 42 23.36 1.51 15.07
C ARG A 42 24.81 1.70 14.57
N HIS A 43 25.52 2.73 15.06
CA HIS A 43 26.89 3.03 14.72
C HIS A 43 27.92 2.36 15.66
N GLY A 44 27.44 1.63 16.67
CA GLY A 44 28.28 0.93 17.64
C GLY A 44 28.84 1.87 18.70
N THR A 45 28.15 2.96 19.03
CA THR A 45 28.51 3.83 20.15
C THR A 45 28.15 3.13 21.47
N VAL A 46 29.18 2.88 22.27
CA VAL A 46 29.09 2.24 23.59
C VAL A 46 28.94 3.29 24.68
N ILE A 47 27.92 3.15 25.53
CA ILE A 47 27.82 3.90 26.79
C ILE A 47 28.44 3.06 27.89
N THR A 48 29.32 3.68 28.69
CA THR A 48 29.97 3.07 29.87
C THR A 48 30.18 4.11 30.97
N SER A 49 30.68 3.68 32.13
CA SER A 49 31.10 4.61 33.18
C SER A 49 32.46 5.25 32.84
N HIS A 50 32.67 6.51 33.26
CA HIS A 50 33.95 7.20 33.02
C HIS A 50 35.14 6.46 33.64
N GLU A 51 34.99 5.86 34.81
CA GLU A 51 36.02 5.08 35.48
C GLU A 51 36.60 3.92 34.64
N ALA A 52 35.81 3.37 33.72
CA ALA A 52 36.25 2.29 32.82
C ALA A 52 37.27 2.76 31.77
N VAL A 53 37.26 4.05 31.43
CA VAL A 53 38.13 4.65 30.39
C VAL A 53 39.17 5.64 30.95
N ASP A 54 39.01 6.08 32.21
CA ASP A 54 39.83 7.12 32.84
C ASP A 54 41.33 6.75 32.86
N GLY A 55 42.17 7.67 32.39
CA GLY A 55 43.64 7.52 32.34
C GLY A 55 44.15 6.55 31.26
N LEU A 56 43.27 6.01 30.37
CA LEU A 56 43.66 5.08 29.32
C LEU A 56 43.84 5.77 27.98
N PRO A 57 45.06 5.71 27.35
CA PRO A 57 45.27 6.24 26.01
C PRO A 57 44.65 5.35 24.91
N ARG A 58 44.49 4.06 25.22
CA ARG A 58 43.85 3.06 24.33
C ARG A 58 43.13 2.01 25.16
N LEU A 59 42.05 1.47 24.59
CA LEU A 59 41.27 0.37 25.21
C LEU A 59 40.82 -0.63 24.15
N VAL A 60 40.47 -1.83 24.56
CA VAL A 60 39.95 -2.89 23.73
C VAL A 60 38.51 -3.15 24.10
N LEU A 61 37.61 -3.05 23.14
CA LEU A 61 36.20 -3.41 23.27
C LEU A 61 36.00 -4.84 22.77
N HIS A 62 35.40 -5.68 23.56
CA HIS A 62 35.04 -7.05 23.17
C HIS A 62 33.52 -7.14 23.06
N GLY A 63 33.05 -7.45 21.85
CA GLY A 63 31.65 -7.66 21.53
C GLY A 63 31.26 -9.14 21.44
N ALA A 64 30.21 -9.42 20.71
CA ALA A 64 29.69 -10.76 20.48
C ALA A 64 30.58 -11.55 19.48
N GLU A 65 30.47 -12.88 19.50
CA GLU A 65 31.13 -13.77 18.53
C GLU A 65 32.66 -13.58 18.43
N GLY A 66 33.31 -13.07 19.48
CA GLY A 66 34.76 -12.84 19.47
C GLY A 66 35.19 -11.56 18.70
N ARG A 67 34.26 -10.73 18.22
CA ARG A 67 34.57 -9.43 17.63
C ARG A 67 35.22 -8.51 18.68
N HIS A 68 36.20 -7.76 18.27
CA HIS A 68 36.86 -6.79 19.12
C HIS A 68 37.29 -5.54 18.33
N SER A 69 37.38 -4.42 19.02
CA SER A 69 37.83 -3.14 18.44
C SER A 69 38.83 -2.48 19.38
N ILE A 70 39.95 -2.01 18.84
CA ILE A 70 40.92 -1.21 19.58
C ILE A 70 40.63 0.24 19.33
N VAL A 71 40.28 0.99 20.37
CA VAL A 71 39.92 2.40 20.28
C VAL A 71 40.98 3.27 20.99
N THR A 72 41.20 4.44 20.40
CA THR A 72 42.13 5.48 20.91
C THR A 72 41.34 6.59 21.61
N ALA A 73 42.02 7.46 22.36
CA ALA A 73 41.38 8.50 23.15
C ALA A 73 40.47 9.46 22.33
N ASP A 74 40.75 9.64 21.03
CA ASP A 74 39.94 10.45 20.11
C ASP A 74 38.56 9.85 19.79
N ALA A 75 38.42 8.55 19.99
CA ALA A 75 37.11 7.84 19.86
C ALA A 75 36.29 7.89 21.16
N VAL A 76 36.84 8.43 22.25
CA VAL A 76 36.20 8.53 23.57
C VAL A 76 35.74 9.95 23.81
N VAL A 77 34.44 10.13 24.09
CA VAL A 77 33.89 11.38 24.61
C VAL A 77 33.71 11.24 26.12
N PRO A 78 34.67 11.76 26.94
CA PRO A 78 34.58 11.64 28.40
C PRO A 78 33.56 12.63 28.94
N LEU A 79 32.75 12.18 29.89
CA LEU A 79 31.72 12.98 30.58
C LEU A 79 31.91 12.82 32.10
N PRO A 80 33.09 13.22 32.68
CA PRO A 80 33.43 12.95 34.06
C PRO A 80 32.46 13.60 35.03
N ALA A 81 31.93 14.77 34.73
CA ALA A 81 30.90 15.45 35.53
C ALA A 81 29.59 14.65 35.70
N LEU A 82 29.35 13.70 34.78
CA LEU A 82 28.23 12.74 34.85
C LEU A 82 28.71 11.35 35.30
N GLY A 83 30.01 11.10 35.44
CA GLY A 83 30.57 9.76 35.68
C GLY A 83 30.36 8.80 34.49
N LEU A 84 30.17 9.30 33.27
CA LEU A 84 29.87 8.54 32.03
C LEU A 84 30.96 8.77 30.97
N ALA A 85 31.03 7.84 30.01
CA ALA A 85 31.83 8.00 28.80
C ALA A 85 31.07 7.39 27.61
N LEU A 86 31.21 8.01 26.42
CA LEU A 86 30.71 7.52 25.14
C LEU A 86 31.91 7.06 24.31
N VAL A 87 31.91 5.84 23.81
CA VAL A 87 33.03 5.24 23.09
C VAL A 87 32.57 4.77 21.72
N ARG A 88 33.16 5.28 20.63
CA ARG A 88 32.88 4.83 19.27
C ARG A 88 33.60 3.53 18.99
N GLY A 89 32.87 2.42 19.06
CA GLY A 89 33.45 1.06 18.97
C GLY A 89 33.33 0.43 17.56
N GLY A 90 32.52 0.97 16.67
CA GLY A 90 32.17 0.36 15.37
C GLY A 90 31.34 -0.91 15.50
N ASP A 91 31.39 -1.80 14.50
CA ASP A 91 30.59 -3.03 14.49
C ASP A 91 31.17 -4.10 15.46
N LEU A 92 30.60 -4.16 16.63
CA LEU A 92 30.92 -5.15 17.68
C LEU A 92 30.05 -6.41 17.66
N GLY A 93 29.08 -6.51 16.71
CA GLY A 93 28.11 -7.62 16.65
C GLY A 93 27.13 -7.66 17.82
N VAL A 94 27.02 -6.56 18.59
CA VAL A 94 26.14 -6.43 19.76
C VAL A 94 24.96 -5.56 19.37
N ALA A 95 23.76 -6.05 19.61
CA ALA A 95 22.53 -5.28 19.34
C ALA A 95 22.42 -4.10 20.33
N PRO A 96 22.02 -2.90 19.87
CA PRO A 96 21.83 -1.74 20.73
C PRO A 96 20.67 -1.95 21.70
N LEU A 97 20.86 -1.46 22.95
CA LEU A 97 19.81 -1.48 23.98
C LEU A 97 19.00 -0.17 23.96
N PRO A 98 17.67 -0.26 24.11
CA PRO A 98 16.83 0.93 24.24
C PRO A 98 17.08 1.63 25.58
N VAL A 99 17.10 2.97 25.55
CA VAL A 99 17.27 3.79 26.75
C VAL A 99 15.93 4.41 27.12
N THR A 100 15.63 4.45 28.44
CA THR A 100 14.39 5.07 28.95
C THR A 100 14.30 6.55 28.59
N SER A 101 13.11 7.00 28.26
CA SER A 101 12.77 8.42 28.11
C SER A 101 12.23 9.05 29.40
N ARG A 102 12.07 8.27 30.47
CA ARG A 102 11.53 8.74 31.75
C ARG A 102 12.57 9.52 32.54
N ASP A 103 12.16 10.67 33.08
CA ASP A 103 13.04 11.51 33.89
C ASP A 103 13.36 10.91 35.27
N THR A 104 12.50 10.04 35.77
CA THR A 104 12.63 9.49 37.14
C THR A 104 12.36 7.98 37.13
N VAL A 105 13.16 7.26 37.89
CA VAL A 105 12.92 5.86 38.25
C VAL A 105 12.21 5.80 39.61
N ARG A 106 11.16 5.04 39.70
CA ARG A 106 10.30 4.94 40.89
C ARG A 106 11.08 4.31 42.05
N THR A 107 11.08 4.95 43.20
CA THR A 107 11.58 4.37 44.43
C THR A 107 10.85 3.06 44.75
N GLY A 108 11.61 2.03 45.11
CA GLY A 108 11.10 0.68 45.36
C GLY A 108 11.01 -0.20 44.12
N ALA A 109 11.24 0.35 42.89
CA ALA A 109 11.26 -0.43 41.67
C ALA A 109 12.38 -1.45 41.68
N TYR A 110 12.11 -2.63 41.10
CA TYR A 110 13.16 -3.64 40.84
C TYR A 110 13.82 -3.34 39.50
N VAL A 111 15.12 -3.55 39.41
CA VAL A 111 15.95 -3.39 38.21
C VAL A 111 16.90 -4.58 38.09
N ARG A 112 17.39 -4.83 36.86
CA ARG A 112 18.39 -5.89 36.62
C ARG A 112 19.74 -5.28 36.32
N ILE A 113 20.80 -5.85 36.90
CA ILE A 113 22.17 -5.36 36.75
C ILE A 113 23.14 -6.50 36.38
N PRO A 114 24.19 -6.26 35.57
CA PRO A 114 25.20 -7.26 35.21
C PRO A 114 26.29 -7.31 36.26
N ALA A 115 26.06 -8.05 37.34
CA ALA A 115 26.98 -8.19 38.48
C ALA A 115 27.39 -9.67 38.68
N GLY A 116 28.30 -10.17 37.84
CA GLY A 116 28.65 -11.60 37.80
C GLY A 116 27.51 -12.45 37.25
N GLY A 117 26.86 -12.01 36.20
CA GLY A 117 25.58 -12.45 35.63
C GLY A 117 24.45 -11.44 35.96
N TRP A 118 23.30 -11.59 35.32
CA TRP A 118 22.16 -10.70 35.58
C TRP A 118 21.57 -10.95 36.98
N ARG A 119 21.46 -9.90 37.74
CA ARG A 119 20.97 -9.92 39.14
C ARG A 119 19.87 -8.88 39.29
N GLU A 120 18.95 -9.15 40.19
CA GLU A 120 17.93 -8.22 40.62
C GLU A 120 18.51 -7.27 41.69
N ALA A 121 18.20 -5.97 41.58
CA ALA A 121 18.48 -4.94 42.55
C ALA A 121 17.22 -4.10 42.75
N ARG A 122 17.13 -3.41 43.91
CA ARG A 122 15.99 -2.54 44.21
C ARG A 122 16.46 -1.09 44.32
N VAL A 123 15.76 -0.18 43.67
CA VAL A 123 16.01 1.25 43.75
C VAL A 123 15.52 1.75 45.11
N LEU A 124 16.45 2.27 45.95
CA LEU A 124 16.14 2.85 47.25
C LEU A 124 15.74 4.32 47.18
N GLY A 125 16.30 5.03 46.22
CA GLY A 125 16.07 6.47 46.04
C GLY A 125 17.10 7.08 45.10
N THR A 126 17.20 8.41 45.16
CA THR A 126 18.24 9.17 44.45
C THR A 126 19.06 9.99 45.45
N THR A 127 20.36 10.06 45.21
CA THR A 127 21.29 10.79 46.06
C THR A 127 22.35 11.53 45.24
N THR A 128 23.10 12.44 45.86
CA THR A 128 24.30 13.02 45.24
C THR A 128 25.52 12.22 45.63
N VAL A 129 26.28 11.71 44.66
CA VAL A 129 27.49 10.96 44.86
C VAL A 129 28.73 11.76 44.46
N THR A 130 29.88 11.37 44.96
CA THR A 130 31.18 11.92 44.56
C THR A 130 31.89 10.87 43.69
N TYR A 131 32.35 11.29 42.53
CA TYR A 131 33.20 10.56 41.62
C TYR A 131 34.57 11.23 41.56
N THR A 132 35.65 10.50 41.85
CA THR A 132 37.02 11.00 41.77
C THR A 132 37.64 10.47 40.50
N ALA A 133 37.78 11.33 39.47
CA ALA A 133 38.54 11.06 38.28
C ALA A 133 40.04 11.31 38.54
N THR A 134 40.92 10.96 37.59
CA THR A 134 42.37 11.15 37.68
C THR A 134 42.76 12.60 37.92
N ASP A 135 42.02 13.57 37.37
CA ASP A 135 42.29 15.02 37.41
C ASP A 135 41.64 15.71 38.62
N ARG A 136 40.43 15.33 39.01
CA ARG A 136 39.62 15.98 40.05
C ARG A 136 38.41 15.20 40.50
N ALA A 137 37.84 15.63 41.63
CA ALA A 137 36.57 15.11 42.13
C ALA A 137 35.37 15.82 41.50
N HIS A 138 34.35 15.08 41.13
CA HIS A 138 33.08 15.56 40.57
C HIS A 138 31.91 15.18 41.48
N ARG A 139 30.96 16.08 41.66
CA ARG A 139 29.69 15.79 42.32
C ARG A 139 28.67 15.43 41.26
N VAL A 140 28.09 14.22 41.31
CA VAL A 140 27.10 13.67 40.39
C VAL A 140 25.76 13.66 41.13
N PRO A 141 24.84 14.60 40.82
CA PRO A 141 23.54 14.65 41.47
C PRO A 141 22.57 13.65 40.85
N GLY A 142 21.62 13.15 41.65
CA GLY A 142 20.52 12.29 41.20
C GLY A 142 20.95 10.87 40.82
N ALA A 143 22.07 10.39 41.29
CA ALA A 143 22.46 8.99 41.15
C ALA A 143 21.43 8.08 41.85
N LEU A 144 21.10 6.96 41.23
CA LEU A 144 20.22 5.92 41.79
C LEU A 144 20.99 5.15 42.84
N GLU A 145 20.39 4.99 44.02
CA GLU A 145 20.88 4.13 45.09
C GLU A 145 20.24 2.75 44.98
N LEU A 146 21.08 1.69 44.89
CA LEU A 146 20.66 0.33 44.59
C LEU A 146 20.96 -0.62 45.75
N ALA A 147 19.93 -1.25 46.30
CA ALA A 147 20.09 -2.38 47.20
C ALA A 147 20.37 -3.64 46.38
N VAL A 148 21.55 -4.21 46.62
CA VAL A 148 22.02 -5.43 45.96
C VAL A 148 22.28 -6.49 47.01
N GLY A 149 21.86 -7.74 46.80
CA GLY A 149 22.14 -8.86 47.71
C GLY A 149 23.65 -9.13 47.90
N THR A 150 24.02 -9.82 48.96
CA THR A 150 25.42 -10.06 49.33
C THR A 150 26.27 -10.64 48.20
N ALA A 151 25.73 -11.53 47.39
CA ALA A 151 26.42 -12.12 46.24
C ALA A 151 26.70 -11.14 45.09
N GLY A 152 26.02 -9.98 45.03
CA GLY A 152 26.23 -8.92 44.01
C GLY A 152 27.24 -7.87 44.47
N ARG A 153 27.49 -7.75 45.75
CA ARG A 153 28.38 -6.71 46.33
C ARG A 153 29.83 -6.81 45.84
N ASP A 154 30.33 -8.02 45.67
CA ASP A 154 31.72 -8.20 45.23
C ASP A 154 31.95 -7.76 43.80
N ALA A 155 30.92 -7.90 42.93
CA ALA A 155 30.98 -7.41 41.57
C ALA A 155 30.89 -5.87 41.46
N LEU A 156 30.34 -5.21 42.48
CA LEU A 156 30.22 -3.74 42.56
C LEU A 156 31.44 -3.11 43.28
N ARG A 157 32.44 -3.88 43.73
CA ARG A 157 33.67 -3.34 44.21
C ARG A 157 34.53 -2.77 43.08
N LEU A 158 35.33 -1.79 43.40
CA LEU A 158 36.27 -1.19 42.44
C LEU A 158 37.17 -2.28 41.82
N GLY A 159 37.10 -2.39 40.45
CA GLY A 159 37.82 -3.44 39.73
C GLY A 159 37.02 -4.75 39.57
N GLY A 160 35.82 -4.85 40.06
CA GLY A 160 34.95 -6.04 39.94
C GLY A 160 34.32 -6.31 38.58
N GLY A 161 34.56 -5.43 37.57
CA GLY A 161 34.14 -5.60 36.18
C GLY A 161 32.71 -5.18 35.89
N ALA A 162 31.90 -4.80 36.88
CA ALA A 162 30.53 -4.35 36.68
C ALA A 162 30.39 -2.84 36.33
N ALA A 163 31.48 -2.08 36.45
CA ALA A 163 31.51 -0.65 36.15
C ALA A 163 31.08 -0.37 34.70
N GLY A 164 30.15 0.53 34.48
CA GLY A 164 29.63 0.88 33.14
C GLY A 164 28.53 -0.02 32.62
N GLY A 165 28.19 -1.10 33.34
CA GLY A 165 27.09 -1.97 32.92
C GLY A 165 25.72 -1.30 32.96
N PRO A 166 24.79 -1.68 32.07
CA PRO A 166 23.45 -1.10 32.04
C PRO A 166 22.60 -1.56 33.22
N VAL A 167 21.78 -0.65 33.74
CA VAL A 167 20.72 -0.95 34.70
C VAL A 167 19.43 -1.05 33.94
N LEU A 168 18.84 -2.23 33.87
CA LEU A 168 17.64 -2.49 33.07
C LEU A 168 16.35 -2.48 33.90
N ASP A 169 15.31 -1.84 33.37
CA ASP A 169 13.96 -2.02 33.89
C ASP A 169 13.40 -3.37 33.36
N PRO A 170 13.10 -4.34 34.23
CA PRO A 170 12.61 -5.65 33.81
C PRO A 170 11.22 -5.60 33.16
N ALA A 171 10.44 -4.54 33.41
CA ALA A 171 9.10 -4.39 32.84
C ALA A 171 9.12 -3.95 31.35
N THR A 172 10.15 -3.16 30.96
CA THR A 172 10.24 -2.58 29.61
C THR A 172 11.48 -3.04 28.82
N GLY A 173 12.47 -3.63 29.50
CA GLY A 173 13.77 -3.98 28.92
C GLY A 173 14.67 -2.79 28.63
N THR A 174 14.31 -1.57 29.05
CA THR A 174 15.08 -0.36 28.78
C THR A 174 16.16 -0.09 29.80
N VAL A 175 17.24 0.56 29.37
CA VAL A 175 18.32 1.02 30.23
C VAL A 175 17.88 2.28 30.97
N VAL A 176 17.81 2.21 32.31
CA VAL A 176 17.44 3.34 33.18
C VAL A 176 18.66 4.04 33.77
N GLY A 177 19.84 3.46 33.67
CA GLY A 177 21.08 4.05 34.17
C GLY A 177 22.31 3.16 33.92
N VAL A 178 23.46 3.66 34.31
CA VAL A 178 24.78 3.01 34.14
C VAL A 178 25.43 2.82 35.51
N LEU A 179 25.85 1.61 35.78
CA LEU A 179 26.53 1.28 37.05
C LEU A 179 27.88 2.01 37.21
N GLY A 180 28.12 2.58 38.40
CA GLY A 180 29.41 3.16 38.77
C GLY A 180 29.93 2.53 40.04
N THR A 181 31.15 1.93 39.98
CA THR A 181 31.78 1.30 41.14
C THR A 181 32.68 2.25 41.91
N ALA A 182 33.13 3.34 41.28
CA ALA A 182 33.90 4.43 41.90
C ALA A 182 33.03 5.55 42.51
N LEU A 183 31.71 5.44 42.45
CA LEU A 183 30.79 6.40 43.06
C LEU A 183 30.73 6.21 44.59
N ARG A 184 30.81 7.29 45.35
CA ARG A 184 30.87 7.26 46.83
C ARG A 184 29.89 8.25 47.46
N THR A 185 29.34 7.86 48.61
CA THR A 185 28.67 8.76 49.55
C THR A 185 29.33 8.63 50.94
N ALA A 186 29.05 9.58 51.82
CA ALA A 186 29.60 9.57 53.16
C ALA A 186 29.00 8.45 54.06
N ALA A 187 27.94 7.79 53.71
CA ALA A 187 27.09 7.06 54.63
C ALA A 187 26.63 5.65 54.21
N SER A 188 26.95 5.08 53.02
CA SER A 188 26.32 3.82 52.64
C SER A 188 27.19 2.83 51.88
N ASP A 189 26.93 1.54 52.17
CA ASP A 189 27.52 0.34 51.60
C ASP A 189 26.59 -0.25 50.52
N VAL A 190 26.07 0.61 49.62
CA VAL A 190 25.09 0.29 48.54
C VAL A 190 25.71 0.52 47.16
N GLY A 191 25.12 -0.07 46.12
CA GLY A 191 25.49 0.20 44.73
C GLY A 191 24.89 1.52 44.21
N PHE A 192 25.60 2.14 43.27
CA PHE A 192 25.13 3.37 42.64
C PHE A 192 25.07 3.23 41.12
N ALA A 193 24.07 3.89 40.49
CA ALA A 193 23.99 4.04 39.05
C ALA A 193 23.67 5.47 38.63
N VAL A 194 24.21 5.89 37.49
CA VAL A 194 23.96 7.22 36.93
C VAL A 194 22.81 7.11 35.97
N PRO A 195 21.69 7.84 36.15
CA PRO A 195 20.61 7.84 35.18
C PRO A 195 21.05 8.57 33.91
N LEU A 196 20.58 8.06 32.76
CA LEU A 196 20.87 8.64 31.45
C LEU A 196 19.89 9.79 31.19
N ARG A 197 20.40 11.03 31.23
CA ARG A 197 19.61 12.25 31.00
C ARG A 197 20.25 13.14 29.94
N PRO A 198 19.49 13.86 29.08
CA PRO A 198 19.99 14.69 28.00
C PRO A 198 20.59 16.02 28.52
N THR A 199 21.51 15.98 29.49
CA THR A 199 22.08 17.15 30.17
C THR A 199 23.26 17.81 29.45
N VAL A 200 23.90 17.07 28.52
CA VAL A 200 25.00 17.57 27.69
C VAL A 200 24.75 17.23 26.22
N PRO A 201 25.21 18.09 25.27
CA PRO A 201 24.85 17.95 23.85
C PRO A 201 25.16 16.58 23.25
N ALA A 202 26.34 16.03 23.52
CA ALA A 202 26.76 14.72 23.00
C ALA A 202 25.86 13.57 23.47
N LEU A 203 25.53 13.54 24.75
CA LEU A 203 24.62 12.53 25.30
C LEU A 203 23.19 12.76 24.83
N ALA A 204 22.73 14.01 24.76
CA ALA A 204 21.40 14.34 24.24
C ALA A 204 21.19 13.87 22.81
N ALA A 205 22.18 14.10 21.93
CA ALA A 205 22.13 13.66 20.55
C ALA A 205 22.08 12.13 20.45
N LEU A 206 22.90 11.41 21.23
CA LEU A 206 22.88 9.95 21.27
C LEU A 206 21.55 9.39 21.79
N LEU A 207 20.96 9.98 22.84
CA LEU A 207 19.67 9.56 23.38
C LEU A 207 18.52 9.81 22.40
N MET A 208 18.57 10.91 21.65
CA MET A 208 17.59 11.18 20.57
C MET A 208 17.73 10.17 19.43
N ASP A 209 18.95 9.84 19.01
CA ASP A 209 19.19 8.82 17.99
C ASP A 209 18.74 7.44 18.49
N ASN A 210 19.04 7.07 19.73
CA ASN A 210 18.54 5.83 20.34
C ASN A 210 17.02 5.76 20.30
N ALA A 211 16.32 6.78 20.76
CA ALA A 211 14.85 6.82 20.75
C ALA A 211 14.24 6.74 19.35
N ALA A 212 14.97 7.20 18.32
CA ALA A 212 14.52 7.18 16.93
C ALA A 212 14.85 5.85 16.21
N THR A 213 15.83 5.08 16.69
CA THR A 213 16.38 3.93 15.96
C THR A 213 16.35 2.60 16.71
N VAL A 214 16.29 2.63 18.06
CA VAL A 214 16.28 1.45 18.93
C VAL A 214 14.90 1.31 19.59
N PRO A 215 14.10 0.29 19.25
CA PRO A 215 12.72 0.21 19.72
C PRO A 215 12.61 -0.06 21.21
N ALA A 216 11.84 0.77 21.91
CA ALA A 216 11.41 0.58 23.30
C ALA A 216 9.87 0.47 23.33
N TYR A 217 9.36 -0.32 24.27
CA TYR A 217 7.93 -0.61 24.42
C TYR A 217 7.44 -0.34 25.85
N GLY A 218 6.15 -0.49 26.08
CA GLY A 218 5.55 -0.29 27.37
C GLY A 218 5.49 1.18 27.79
N THR A 219 5.82 1.46 29.05
CA THR A 219 5.87 2.83 29.57
C THR A 219 6.99 3.67 28.96
N ASP A 220 7.96 3.03 28.33
CA ASP A 220 9.10 3.64 27.63
C ASP A 220 8.92 3.69 26.11
N LEU A 221 7.71 3.45 25.60
CA LEU A 221 7.45 3.45 24.17
C LEU A 221 7.99 4.72 23.50
N ASN A 222 8.91 4.50 22.56
CA ASN A 222 9.57 5.55 21.81
C ASN A 222 9.18 5.51 20.33
N LEU A 223 9.73 6.43 19.52
CA LEU A 223 9.45 6.51 18.10
C LEU A 223 9.83 5.24 17.34
N ALA A 224 10.98 4.64 17.63
CA ALA A 224 11.40 3.39 16.98
C ALA A 224 10.45 2.23 17.30
N GLY A 225 9.97 2.15 18.54
CA GLY A 225 8.96 1.17 18.96
C GLY A 225 7.63 1.40 18.22
N LEU A 226 7.20 2.63 18.09
CA LEU A 226 5.99 2.96 17.31
C LEU A 226 6.14 2.58 15.82
N VAL A 227 7.28 2.89 15.21
CA VAL A 227 7.56 2.49 13.81
C VAL A 227 7.57 0.96 13.69
N GLY A 228 8.15 0.24 14.67
CA GLY A 228 8.12 -1.22 14.71
C GLY A 228 6.70 -1.80 14.78
N LEU A 229 5.85 -1.26 15.66
CA LEU A 229 4.45 -1.67 15.79
C LEU A 229 3.67 -1.43 14.50
N THR A 230 3.82 -0.26 13.90
CA THR A 230 3.11 0.07 12.66
C THR A 230 3.62 -0.74 11.46
N ALA A 231 4.92 -1.04 11.41
CA ALA A 231 5.49 -1.92 10.38
C ALA A 231 4.97 -3.37 10.49
N ALA A 232 4.82 -3.90 11.69
CA ALA A 232 4.23 -5.22 11.91
C ALA A 232 2.80 -5.31 11.39
N SER A 233 2.00 -4.24 11.54
CA SER A 233 0.66 -4.14 10.97
C SER A 233 0.68 -4.18 9.44
N ALA A 234 1.59 -3.44 8.78
CA ALA A 234 1.72 -3.42 7.33
C ALA A 234 2.21 -4.78 6.78
N ALA A 235 3.16 -5.44 7.46
CA ALA A 235 3.65 -6.76 7.07
C ALA A 235 2.56 -7.85 7.14
N ARG A 236 1.61 -7.72 8.07
CA ARG A 236 0.48 -8.67 8.22
C ARG A 236 -0.56 -8.54 7.12
N HIS A 237 -0.81 -7.32 6.64
CA HIS A 237 -1.97 -7.01 5.79
C HIS A 237 -1.60 -6.64 4.36
N GLY A 238 -0.40 -6.13 4.12
CA GLY A 238 0.05 -5.74 2.79
C GLY A 238 0.29 -6.94 1.87
N PRO A 239 0.10 -6.76 0.56
CA PRO A 239 0.46 -7.79 -0.41
C PRO A 239 1.95 -8.11 -0.31
N GLN A 240 2.28 -9.40 -0.42
CA GLN A 240 3.65 -9.90 -0.47
C GLN A 240 4.01 -10.22 -1.93
N PRO A 241 4.52 -9.27 -2.71
CA PRO A 241 4.84 -9.51 -4.11
C PRO A 241 6.07 -10.41 -4.24
N ILE A 242 5.97 -11.45 -5.06
CA ILE A 242 7.11 -12.31 -5.43
C ILE A 242 8.11 -11.51 -6.31
N VAL A 243 7.60 -10.61 -7.14
CA VAL A 243 8.36 -9.72 -8.02
C VAL A 243 8.12 -8.28 -7.58
N GLU A 244 9.19 -7.47 -7.52
CA GLU A 244 9.07 -6.07 -7.15
C GLU A 244 8.14 -5.33 -8.12
N PRO A 245 7.10 -4.63 -7.62
CA PRO A 245 6.15 -3.92 -8.46
C PRO A 245 6.81 -2.79 -9.26
N VAL A 246 6.26 -2.47 -10.41
CA VAL A 246 6.67 -1.28 -11.16
C VAL A 246 6.17 -0.05 -10.44
N GLU A 247 7.04 0.94 -10.29
CA GLU A 247 6.70 2.21 -9.66
C GLU A 247 5.92 3.11 -10.64
N ARG A 248 4.74 3.55 -10.22
CA ARG A 248 3.94 4.53 -10.97
C ARG A 248 4.35 5.93 -10.60
N VAL A 249 5.14 6.56 -11.48
CA VAL A 249 5.75 7.87 -11.22
C VAL A 249 4.71 8.94 -10.89
N GLY A 250 3.57 8.97 -11.60
CA GLY A 250 2.49 9.92 -11.34
C GLY A 250 1.84 9.73 -9.97
N VAL A 251 1.52 8.48 -9.60
CA VAL A 251 0.92 8.16 -8.30
C VAL A 251 1.88 8.48 -7.16
N ARG A 252 3.15 8.14 -7.32
CA ARG A 252 4.19 8.48 -6.35
C ARG A 252 4.32 9.98 -6.13
N ALA A 253 4.27 10.78 -7.21
CA ALA A 253 4.34 12.24 -7.12
C ALA A 253 3.17 12.81 -6.32
N GLU A 254 1.95 12.31 -6.54
CA GLU A 254 0.75 12.73 -5.79
C GLU A 254 0.81 12.31 -4.32
N LEU A 255 1.25 11.09 -4.03
CA LEU A 255 1.47 10.63 -2.64
C LEU A 255 2.51 11.49 -1.93
N TYR A 256 3.60 11.85 -2.61
CA TYR A 256 4.61 12.75 -2.06
C TYR A 256 4.06 14.17 -1.84
N ALA A 257 3.32 14.72 -2.80
CA ALA A 257 2.66 16.01 -2.65
C ALA A 257 1.68 16.03 -1.48
N PHE A 258 0.92 14.93 -1.30
CA PHE A 258 0.07 14.76 -0.11
C PHE A 258 0.90 14.80 1.17
N GLU A 259 2.01 14.07 1.26
CA GLU A 259 2.87 14.04 2.45
C GLU A 259 3.46 15.41 2.81
N GLN A 260 3.71 16.27 1.83
CA GLN A 260 4.23 17.64 2.02
C GLN A 260 3.14 18.69 2.19
N GLY A 261 1.92 18.39 1.77
CA GLY A 261 0.78 19.30 1.77
C GLY A 261 0.06 19.38 3.13
N GLU A 262 -1.05 20.13 3.16
CA GLU A 262 -1.89 20.34 4.34
C GLU A 262 -3.13 19.43 4.36
N ALA A 263 -3.45 18.76 3.26
CA ALA A 263 -4.60 17.88 3.15
C ALA A 263 -4.55 16.75 4.20
N THR A 264 -5.71 16.45 4.78
CA THR A 264 -5.83 15.42 5.81
C THR A 264 -6.14 14.04 5.24
N VAL A 265 -6.89 13.98 4.13
CA VAL A 265 -7.34 12.74 3.50
C VAL A 265 -6.96 12.71 2.03
N LEU A 266 -6.44 11.56 1.58
CA LEU A 266 -6.20 11.26 0.17
C LEU A 266 -7.01 10.02 -0.22
N GLY A 267 -7.85 10.14 -1.26
CA GLY A 267 -8.48 9.01 -1.91
C GLY A 267 -7.59 8.44 -3.00
N LEU A 268 -7.26 7.16 -2.93
CA LEU A 268 -6.62 6.39 -3.99
C LEU A 268 -7.69 5.49 -4.63
N VAL A 269 -8.30 5.95 -5.71
CA VAL A 269 -9.52 5.37 -6.26
C VAL A 269 -9.24 4.62 -7.55
N GLY A 270 -9.68 3.36 -7.63
CA GLY A 270 -9.49 2.55 -8.84
C GLY A 270 -10.33 1.28 -8.83
N PRO A 271 -10.52 0.65 -10.00
CA PRO A 271 -11.23 -0.62 -10.11
C PRO A 271 -10.47 -1.76 -9.39
N PRO A 272 -11.14 -2.88 -9.09
CA PRO A 272 -10.47 -4.11 -8.67
C PRO A 272 -9.33 -4.48 -9.64
N GLY A 273 -8.23 -5.00 -9.10
CA GLY A 273 -7.08 -5.41 -9.91
C GLY A 273 -6.15 -4.29 -10.37
N SER A 274 -6.50 -3.00 -10.18
CA SER A 274 -5.68 -1.86 -10.60
C SER A 274 -4.38 -1.67 -9.80
N GLY A 275 -4.17 -2.41 -8.70
CA GLY A 275 -2.96 -2.34 -7.88
C GLY A 275 -3.05 -1.39 -6.67
N ARG A 276 -4.25 -1.00 -6.23
CA ARG A 276 -4.50 -0.12 -5.07
C ARG A 276 -3.67 -0.52 -3.84
N SER A 277 -3.84 -1.75 -3.35
CA SER A 277 -3.12 -2.28 -2.19
C SER A 277 -1.61 -2.35 -2.41
N THR A 278 -1.16 -2.53 -3.67
CA THR A 278 0.27 -2.53 -4.02
C THR A 278 0.89 -1.14 -3.84
N GLU A 279 0.20 -0.08 -4.26
CA GLU A 279 0.64 1.31 -4.05
C GLU A 279 0.66 1.68 -2.56
N LEU A 280 -0.34 1.25 -1.78
CA LEU A 280 -0.32 1.41 -0.32
C LEU A 280 0.87 0.69 0.32
N ALA A 281 1.18 -0.54 -0.12
CA ALA A 281 2.33 -1.29 0.38
C ALA A 281 3.65 -0.62 0.04
N ALA A 282 3.79 -0.09 -1.17
CA ALA A 282 4.95 0.69 -1.58
C ALA A 282 5.12 1.96 -0.74
N LEU A 283 4.03 2.69 -0.47
CA LEU A 283 4.01 3.84 0.43
C LEU A 283 4.42 3.45 1.84
N ALA A 284 3.82 2.42 2.43
CA ALA A 284 4.13 1.93 3.76
C ALA A 284 5.62 1.54 3.89
N ALA A 285 6.15 0.81 2.89
CA ALA A 285 7.54 0.39 2.87
C ALA A 285 8.53 1.58 2.76
N ARG A 286 8.21 2.60 1.95
CA ARG A 286 9.03 3.83 1.85
C ARG A 286 9.03 4.59 3.17
N ARG A 287 7.86 4.79 3.77
CA ARG A 287 7.72 5.50 5.04
C ARG A 287 8.41 4.76 6.19
N HIS A 288 8.27 3.43 6.25
CA HIS A 288 8.96 2.63 7.25
C HIS A 288 10.48 2.76 7.14
N ARG A 289 11.05 2.68 5.92
CA ARG A 289 12.50 2.90 5.69
C ARG A 289 12.96 4.30 6.10
N ALA A 290 12.08 5.30 5.98
CA ALA A 290 12.33 6.66 6.45
C ALA A 290 12.07 6.84 7.96
N GLY A 291 11.69 5.80 8.70
CA GLY A 291 11.36 5.86 10.13
C GLY A 291 10.08 6.65 10.42
N LEU A 292 9.12 6.64 9.49
CA LEU A 292 7.83 7.32 9.61
C LEU A 292 6.73 6.31 9.96
N PRO A 293 6.01 6.50 11.08
CA PRO A 293 4.97 5.56 11.51
C PRO A 293 3.81 5.52 10.52
N THR A 294 3.43 4.32 10.10
CA THR A 294 2.37 4.10 9.10
C THR A 294 1.58 2.85 9.45
N LEU A 295 0.32 3.03 9.86
CA LEU A 295 -0.54 1.95 10.30
C LEU A 295 -1.47 1.50 9.17
N TRP A 296 -1.47 0.20 8.86
CA TRP A 296 -2.36 -0.39 7.85
C TRP A 296 -3.62 -0.96 8.49
N LEU A 297 -4.75 -0.58 7.94
CA LEU A 297 -6.08 -1.04 8.32
C LEU A 297 -6.79 -1.60 7.09
N ARG A 298 -7.57 -2.65 7.24
CA ARG A 298 -8.45 -3.18 6.18
C ARG A 298 -9.90 -2.88 6.50
N GLY A 299 -10.71 -2.59 5.48
CA GLY A 299 -12.15 -2.44 5.63
C GLY A 299 -12.81 -3.64 6.32
N ALA A 300 -12.36 -4.86 5.98
CA ALA A 300 -12.83 -6.09 6.61
C ALA A 300 -12.55 -6.22 8.12
N ASP A 301 -11.63 -5.42 8.67
CA ASP A 301 -11.34 -5.39 10.12
C ASP A 301 -12.20 -4.35 10.87
N LEU A 302 -12.98 -3.54 10.15
CA LEU A 302 -13.93 -2.60 10.72
C LEU A 302 -15.15 -3.35 11.24
N ARG A 303 -15.53 -3.08 12.49
CA ARG A 303 -16.63 -3.76 13.18
C ARG A 303 -17.89 -2.92 13.18
N GLU A 304 -19.01 -3.57 13.40
CA GLU A 304 -20.29 -2.90 13.44
C GLU A 304 -20.42 -1.86 14.55
N ASP A 305 -19.72 -2.05 15.67
CA ASP A 305 -19.71 -1.14 16.83
C ASP A 305 -18.67 -0.02 16.74
N ASP A 306 -17.80 -0.01 15.71
CA ASP A 306 -16.80 1.05 15.55
C ASP A 306 -17.45 2.43 15.36
N THR A 307 -16.98 3.39 16.13
CA THR A 307 -17.44 4.78 16.03
C THR A 307 -16.61 5.59 15.04
N SER A 308 -15.35 5.22 14.87
CA SER A 308 -14.39 5.90 13.98
C SER A 308 -13.25 4.96 13.58
N VAL A 309 -12.36 5.43 12.71
CA VAL A 309 -11.13 4.72 12.33
C VAL A 309 -10.22 4.44 13.54
N ALA A 310 -10.32 5.20 14.63
CA ALA A 310 -9.49 5.04 15.82
C ALA A 310 -9.74 3.69 16.53
N ASP A 311 -10.97 3.15 16.51
CA ASP A 311 -11.29 1.87 17.13
C ASP A 311 -10.60 0.71 16.41
N ALA A 312 -10.60 0.73 15.08
CA ALA A 312 -9.86 -0.24 14.25
C ALA A 312 -8.35 -0.07 14.42
N ALA A 313 -7.85 1.16 14.51
CA ALA A 313 -6.44 1.46 14.74
C ALA A 313 -5.95 0.88 16.07
N ARG A 314 -6.73 1.02 17.14
CA ARG A 314 -6.42 0.43 18.45
C ARG A 314 -6.27 -1.09 18.36
N ARG A 315 -7.24 -1.78 17.77
CA ARG A 315 -7.19 -3.24 17.58
C ARG A 315 -6.03 -3.70 16.71
N ALA A 316 -5.69 -2.92 15.67
CA ALA A 316 -4.54 -3.24 14.82
C ALA A 316 -3.22 -3.12 15.58
N LEU A 317 -3.08 -2.10 16.42
CA LEU A 317 -1.92 -1.87 17.28
C LEU A 317 -1.80 -2.95 18.37
N GLU A 318 -2.91 -3.36 19.00
CA GLU A 318 -2.93 -4.45 19.98
C GLU A 318 -2.48 -5.78 19.35
N ARG A 319 -2.93 -6.09 18.13
CA ARG A 319 -2.48 -7.27 17.38
C ARG A 319 -1.00 -7.19 17.02
N ALA A 320 -0.56 -6.05 16.49
CA ALA A 320 0.85 -5.84 16.15
C ALA A 320 1.76 -5.94 17.39
N ALA A 321 1.28 -5.46 18.51
CA ALA A 321 1.97 -5.56 19.79
C ALA A 321 2.14 -7.01 20.25
N ALA A 322 1.11 -7.86 20.09
CA ALA A 322 1.21 -9.28 20.37
C ALA A 322 2.25 -9.99 19.49
N ASP A 323 2.28 -9.65 18.18
CA ASP A 323 3.25 -10.21 17.23
C ASP A 323 4.70 -9.81 17.59
N VAL A 324 4.91 -8.51 17.88
CA VAL A 324 6.22 -7.98 18.27
C VAL A 324 6.69 -8.62 19.56
N THR A 325 5.80 -8.74 20.57
CA THR A 325 6.13 -9.36 21.85
C THR A 325 6.60 -10.81 21.68
N ALA A 326 5.92 -11.58 20.82
CA ALA A 326 6.28 -12.97 20.56
C ALA A 326 7.68 -13.13 19.92
N SER A 327 8.21 -12.08 19.28
CA SER A 327 9.52 -12.09 18.59
C SER A 327 10.67 -11.53 19.42
N LEU A 328 10.40 -10.92 20.59
CA LEU A 328 11.43 -10.31 21.42
C LEU A 328 12.13 -11.32 22.34
N PRO A 329 13.47 -11.25 22.49
CA PRO A 329 14.20 -12.10 23.42
C PRO A 329 13.87 -11.80 24.91
N PHE A 330 13.43 -10.58 25.20
CA PHE A 330 12.98 -10.13 26.51
C PHE A 330 11.63 -9.41 26.34
N PRO A 331 10.50 -10.15 26.27
CA PRO A 331 9.21 -9.54 26.08
C PRO A 331 8.85 -8.64 27.26
N PRO A 332 8.40 -7.40 27.02
CA PRO A 332 7.91 -6.53 28.09
C PRO A 332 6.68 -7.17 28.75
N GLN A 333 6.55 -7.01 30.06
CA GLN A 333 5.41 -7.56 30.82
C GLN A 333 4.11 -6.81 30.51
N ASP A 334 4.20 -5.55 30.11
CA ASP A 334 3.10 -4.69 29.73
C ASP A 334 3.54 -3.84 28.53
N LEU A 335 2.73 -3.83 27.46
CA LEU A 335 3.00 -3.02 26.28
C LEU A 335 2.57 -1.55 26.46
N GLY A 336 1.99 -1.20 27.59
CA GLY A 336 1.56 0.14 27.94
C GLY A 336 0.27 0.55 27.23
N ASP A 337 -0.01 1.84 27.27
CA ASP A 337 -1.16 2.42 26.60
C ASP A 337 -0.90 2.58 25.10
N LEU A 338 -1.57 1.74 24.30
CA LEU A 338 -1.53 1.73 22.84
C LEU A 338 -2.66 2.57 22.20
N ALA A 339 -3.28 3.47 22.95
CA ALA A 339 -4.32 4.35 22.40
C ALA A 339 -3.78 5.12 21.17
N PRO A 340 -4.50 5.12 20.03
CA PRO A 340 -4.06 5.80 18.82
C PRO A 340 -3.75 7.28 19.02
N GLU A 341 -4.48 7.95 19.90
CA GLU A 341 -4.31 9.35 20.25
C GLU A 341 -2.95 9.62 20.91
N ARG A 342 -2.53 8.75 21.82
CA ARG A 342 -1.21 8.81 22.45
C ARG A 342 -0.09 8.60 21.46
N LEU A 343 -0.25 7.60 20.59
CA LEU A 343 0.75 7.28 19.56
C LEU A 343 0.87 8.39 18.51
N ALA A 344 -0.25 9.00 18.12
CA ALA A 344 -0.26 10.16 17.25
C ALA A 344 0.43 11.38 17.90
N ALA A 345 0.21 11.59 19.20
CA ALA A 345 0.90 12.64 19.94
C ALA A 345 2.42 12.42 20.02
N LEU A 346 2.86 11.18 20.28
CA LEU A 346 4.27 10.80 20.28
C LEU A 346 4.90 11.04 18.89
N ALA A 347 4.25 10.59 17.83
CA ALA A 347 4.69 10.77 16.44
C ALA A 347 4.81 12.26 16.08
N ARG A 348 3.82 13.07 16.44
CA ARG A 348 3.78 14.50 16.18
C ARG A 348 4.88 15.25 16.93
N THR A 349 5.10 14.92 18.21
CA THR A 349 6.17 15.51 19.03
C THR A 349 7.56 15.23 18.44
N ALA A 350 7.72 14.06 17.83
CA ALA A 350 8.95 13.70 17.12
C ALA A 350 9.05 14.32 15.71
N GLY A 351 8.10 15.15 15.26
CA GLY A 351 8.06 15.72 13.91
C GLY A 351 7.78 14.71 12.80
N ARG A 352 7.25 13.52 13.14
CA ARG A 352 7.00 12.41 12.22
C ARG A 352 5.54 11.95 12.32
N PRO A 353 4.58 12.68 11.75
CA PRO A 353 3.16 12.43 11.94
C PRO A 353 2.74 11.02 11.50
N LEU A 354 1.85 10.41 12.28
CA LEU A 354 1.26 9.12 11.99
C LEU A 354 0.41 9.19 10.72
N LEU A 355 0.57 8.22 9.83
CA LEU A 355 -0.28 8.02 8.67
C LEU A 355 -1.09 6.73 8.86
N LEU A 356 -2.41 6.82 8.63
CA LEU A 356 -3.29 5.68 8.53
C LEU A 356 -3.49 5.32 7.05
N LEU A 357 -3.45 4.05 6.72
CA LEU A 357 -3.81 3.49 5.43
C LEU A 357 -5.05 2.63 5.64
N LEU A 358 -6.16 3.00 5.00
CA LEU A 358 -7.40 2.23 5.03
C LEU A 358 -7.64 1.60 3.66
N ASP A 359 -7.45 0.29 3.60
CA ASP A 359 -7.56 -0.49 2.37
C ASP A 359 -8.93 -1.16 2.27
N ASP A 360 -9.59 -0.98 1.14
CA ASP A 360 -10.91 -1.53 0.81
C ASP A 360 -11.99 -1.30 1.90
N PRO A 361 -12.31 -0.04 2.28
CA PRO A 361 -13.34 0.26 3.29
C PRO A 361 -14.74 -0.22 2.90
N GLU A 362 -15.02 -0.47 1.63
CA GLU A 362 -16.25 -1.07 1.14
C GLU A 362 -16.54 -2.46 1.72
N GLN A 363 -15.53 -3.09 2.30
CA GLN A 363 -15.63 -4.39 2.97
C GLN A 363 -15.99 -4.28 4.46
N MET A 364 -16.33 -3.09 4.95
CA MET A 364 -16.79 -2.91 6.33
C MET A 364 -18.10 -3.67 6.59
N ALA A 365 -18.34 -4.01 7.86
CA ALA A 365 -19.56 -4.69 8.26
C ALA A 365 -20.84 -3.97 7.76
N PRO A 366 -21.89 -4.68 7.30
CA PRO A 366 -23.09 -4.08 6.73
C PRO A 366 -23.77 -3.05 7.64
N GLY A 367 -23.83 -3.29 8.96
CA GLY A 367 -24.37 -2.34 9.92
C GLY A 367 -23.58 -1.04 10.00
N LEU A 368 -22.24 -1.11 9.87
CA LEU A 368 -21.37 0.05 9.81
C LEU A 368 -21.54 0.78 8.47
N TYR A 369 -21.64 0.05 7.35
CA TYR A 369 -21.87 0.63 6.03
C TYR A 369 -23.15 1.48 5.98
N ARG A 370 -24.23 1.01 6.58
CA ARG A 370 -25.48 1.77 6.66
C ARG A 370 -25.37 3.10 7.43
N ARG A 371 -24.44 3.21 8.38
CA ARG A 371 -24.15 4.44 9.15
C ARG A 371 -22.82 5.09 8.81
N ARG A 372 -22.26 4.78 7.63
CA ARG A 372 -20.93 5.26 7.19
C ARG A 372 -20.75 6.77 7.25
N ALA A 373 -21.81 7.56 7.00
CA ALA A 373 -21.73 9.02 7.06
C ALA A 373 -21.35 9.52 8.46
N ALA A 374 -22.00 9.00 9.50
CA ALA A 374 -21.68 9.34 10.89
C ALA A 374 -20.28 8.84 11.28
N TRP A 375 -19.90 7.67 10.83
CA TRP A 375 -18.56 7.12 11.04
C TRP A 375 -17.46 7.96 10.35
N THR A 376 -17.70 8.43 9.13
CA THR A 376 -16.78 9.33 8.41
C THR A 376 -16.65 10.67 9.12
N GLU A 377 -17.74 11.27 9.57
CA GLU A 377 -17.75 12.53 10.31
C GLU A 377 -16.91 12.42 11.60
N GLU A 378 -17.13 11.36 12.38
CA GLU A 378 -16.36 11.12 13.60
C GLU A 378 -14.89 10.81 13.29
N THR A 379 -14.62 10.06 12.24
CA THR A 379 -13.26 9.79 11.76
C THR A 379 -12.53 11.08 11.42
N VAL A 380 -13.15 11.97 10.64
CA VAL A 380 -12.59 13.28 10.28
C VAL A 380 -12.28 14.10 11.52
N ARG A 381 -13.19 14.13 12.50
CA ARG A 381 -13.00 14.83 13.76
C ARG A 381 -11.77 14.30 14.51
N ARG A 382 -11.62 12.98 14.62
CA ARG A 382 -10.46 12.33 15.27
C ARG A 382 -9.15 12.61 14.55
N LEU A 383 -9.14 12.56 13.21
CA LEU A 383 -7.96 12.91 12.43
C LEU A 383 -7.49 14.34 12.71
N HIS A 384 -8.43 15.27 12.76
CA HIS A 384 -8.13 16.69 13.05
C HIS A 384 -7.58 16.87 14.48
N GLU A 385 -8.22 16.27 15.49
CA GLU A 385 -7.79 16.36 16.90
C GLU A 385 -6.38 15.82 17.12
N THR A 386 -6.03 14.72 16.44
CA THR A 386 -4.74 14.06 16.62
C THR A 386 -3.65 14.57 15.66
N GLY A 387 -4.01 15.30 14.61
CA GLY A 387 -3.10 15.66 13.52
C GLY A 387 -2.64 14.45 12.69
N THR A 388 -3.43 13.38 12.69
CA THR A 388 -3.18 12.17 11.91
C THR A 388 -3.73 12.34 10.50
N ARG A 389 -3.08 11.77 9.51
CA ARG A 389 -3.52 11.76 8.11
C ARG A 389 -4.02 10.39 7.69
N LEU A 390 -4.86 10.35 6.65
CA LEU A 390 -5.50 9.15 6.16
C LEU A 390 -5.37 9.02 4.65
N VAL A 391 -4.91 7.87 4.17
CA VAL A 391 -5.04 7.45 2.77
C VAL A 391 -6.09 6.36 2.70
N VAL A 392 -7.11 6.56 1.87
CA VAL A 392 -8.21 5.61 1.66
C VAL A 392 -8.07 5.01 0.27
N SER A 393 -7.94 3.69 0.18
CA SER A 393 -7.88 2.95 -1.08
C SER A 393 -9.21 2.25 -1.31
N CYS A 394 -9.95 2.63 -2.35
CA CYS A 394 -11.30 2.10 -2.59
C CYS A 394 -11.73 2.16 -4.07
N GLY A 395 -12.88 1.56 -4.35
CA GLY A 395 -13.57 1.72 -5.62
C GLY A 395 -14.31 3.05 -5.74
N ALA A 396 -14.59 3.47 -6.98
CA ALA A 396 -15.27 4.75 -7.27
C ALA A 396 -16.65 4.86 -6.59
N ALA A 397 -17.41 3.76 -6.57
CA ALA A 397 -18.74 3.73 -5.96
C ALA A 397 -18.71 4.04 -4.45
N HIS A 398 -17.71 3.51 -3.74
CA HIS A 398 -17.53 3.81 -2.32
C HIS A 398 -17.07 5.25 -2.11
N TRP A 399 -16.12 5.74 -2.93
CA TRP A 399 -15.58 7.09 -2.79
C TRP A 399 -16.64 8.17 -2.99
N GLU A 400 -17.57 7.98 -3.92
CA GLU A 400 -18.73 8.87 -4.12
C GLU A 400 -19.59 9.01 -2.86
N GLU A 401 -19.75 7.91 -2.13
CA GLU A 401 -20.59 7.85 -0.92
C GLU A 401 -19.84 8.07 0.38
N ALA A 402 -18.51 8.17 0.36
CA ALA A 402 -17.67 8.22 1.56
C ALA A 402 -17.91 9.49 2.41
N GLY A 403 -18.33 10.60 1.80
CA GLY A 403 -18.76 11.80 2.51
C GLY A 403 -17.64 12.63 3.16
N TYR A 404 -16.38 12.46 2.73
CA TYR A 404 -15.28 13.30 3.21
C TYR A 404 -15.44 14.75 2.73
N PRO A 405 -15.26 15.75 3.62
CA PRO A 405 -15.36 17.16 3.23
C PRO A 405 -14.31 17.53 2.18
N PRO A 406 -14.68 18.17 1.05
CA PRO A 406 -13.75 18.52 -0.02
C PRO A 406 -12.54 19.35 0.43
N ALA A 407 -12.72 20.20 1.44
CA ALA A 407 -11.64 21.05 2.00
C ALA A 407 -10.50 20.25 2.66
N LEU A 408 -10.73 19.00 3.01
CA LEU A 408 -9.74 18.12 3.63
C LEU A 408 -9.07 17.16 2.65
N LEU A 409 -9.59 17.12 1.41
CA LEU A 409 -9.13 16.19 0.40
C LEU A 409 -7.89 16.71 -0.33
N HIS A 410 -6.98 15.79 -0.62
CA HIS A 410 -5.87 16.07 -1.51
C HIS A 410 -6.36 16.21 -2.94
N TYR A 411 -5.95 17.27 -3.61
CA TYR A 411 -6.30 17.55 -4.99
C TYR A 411 -5.25 16.97 -5.93
N GLY A 412 -5.48 15.74 -6.39
CA GLY A 412 -4.62 15.02 -7.34
C GLY A 412 -5.04 15.22 -8.78
N GLY A 413 -4.80 16.40 -9.36
CA GLY A 413 -5.11 16.65 -10.77
C GLY A 413 -6.62 16.70 -11.10
N ALA A 414 -6.96 16.62 -12.39
CA ALA A 414 -8.34 16.52 -12.86
C ALA A 414 -8.83 15.08 -12.63
N GLY A 415 -9.55 14.84 -11.56
CA GLY A 415 -10.26 13.57 -11.33
C GLY A 415 -11.33 13.33 -12.40
N PRO A 416 -11.83 12.09 -12.56
CA PRO A 416 -12.96 11.81 -13.43
C PRO A 416 -14.15 12.68 -13.04
N GLU A 417 -14.87 13.17 -14.02
CA GLU A 417 -16.11 13.91 -13.80
C GLU A 417 -17.04 13.13 -12.86
N GLY A 418 -17.52 13.81 -11.82
CA GLY A 418 -18.46 13.26 -10.85
C GLY A 418 -17.86 12.63 -9.60
N LEU A 419 -16.54 12.44 -9.49
CA LEU A 419 -15.89 11.99 -8.27
C LEU A 419 -15.42 13.17 -7.41
N PRO A 420 -15.49 13.07 -6.07
CA PRO A 420 -14.76 13.95 -5.19
C PRO A 420 -13.26 13.95 -5.51
N PRO A 421 -12.49 15.01 -5.17
CA PRO A 421 -11.06 15.03 -5.40
C PRO A 421 -10.36 13.75 -4.94
N CYS A 422 -9.59 13.11 -5.83
CA CYS A 422 -8.90 11.86 -5.57
C CYS A 422 -7.80 11.59 -6.59
N VAL A 423 -6.87 10.72 -6.25
CA VAL A 423 -5.89 10.14 -7.17
C VAL A 423 -6.50 8.91 -7.82
N VAL A 424 -6.62 8.92 -9.14
CA VAL A 424 -7.23 7.80 -9.88
C VAL A 424 -6.17 6.82 -10.32
N LEU A 425 -6.43 5.56 -10.00
CA LEU A 425 -5.59 4.43 -10.37
C LEU A 425 -6.29 3.61 -11.47
N GLY A 426 -5.78 3.71 -12.69
CA GLY A 426 -6.21 2.91 -13.84
C GLY A 426 -5.22 1.80 -14.18
N ASP A 427 -5.24 1.38 -15.44
CA ASP A 427 -4.23 0.49 -16.01
C ASP A 427 -2.85 1.17 -16.02
N LEU A 428 -1.79 0.37 -16.19
CA LEU A 428 -0.42 0.86 -16.37
C LEU A 428 -0.29 1.66 -17.66
N THR A 429 0.57 2.66 -17.66
CA THR A 429 0.98 3.30 -18.92
C THR A 429 1.72 2.31 -19.82
N ALA A 430 1.88 2.64 -21.11
CA ALA A 430 2.56 1.74 -22.06
C ALA A 430 3.97 1.35 -21.60
N ASP A 431 4.72 2.30 -21.02
CA ASP A 431 6.09 2.07 -20.53
C ASP A 431 6.08 1.26 -19.23
N GLU A 432 5.22 1.59 -18.28
CA GLU A 432 5.04 0.81 -17.04
C GLU A 432 4.58 -0.61 -17.33
N ALA A 433 3.67 -0.81 -18.28
CA ALA A 433 3.19 -2.13 -18.69
C ALA A 433 4.30 -2.95 -19.37
N ARG A 434 5.15 -2.33 -20.19
CA ARG A 434 6.32 -2.97 -20.80
C ARG A 434 7.31 -3.41 -19.71
N GLU A 435 7.59 -2.56 -18.77
CA GLU A 435 8.46 -2.87 -17.63
C GLU A 435 7.87 -3.99 -16.75
N ALA A 436 6.57 -3.93 -16.46
CA ALA A 436 5.88 -4.97 -15.69
C ALA A 436 5.96 -6.33 -16.38
N ARG A 437 5.69 -6.40 -17.69
CA ARG A 437 5.85 -7.64 -18.46
C ARG A 437 7.29 -8.16 -18.40
N ALA A 438 8.27 -7.29 -18.56
CA ALA A 438 9.68 -7.67 -18.50
C ALA A 438 10.05 -8.25 -17.13
N ARG A 439 9.65 -7.60 -16.03
CA ARG A 439 9.90 -8.09 -14.66
C ARG A 439 9.22 -9.44 -14.38
N HIS A 440 8.03 -9.63 -14.93
CA HIS A 440 7.25 -10.87 -14.80
C HIS A 440 7.63 -11.96 -15.83
N GLY A 441 8.60 -11.71 -16.73
CA GLY A 441 9.00 -12.66 -17.76
C GLY A 441 7.89 -12.99 -18.76
N ILE A 442 6.98 -12.06 -19.03
CA ILE A 442 5.87 -12.21 -19.97
C ILE A 442 6.33 -11.74 -21.35
N PRO A 443 6.35 -12.61 -22.38
CA PRO A 443 6.72 -12.22 -23.74
C PRO A 443 5.77 -11.18 -24.33
N GLU A 444 6.28 -10.40 -25.26
CA GLU A 444 5.46 -9.47 -26.04
C GLU A 444 4.43 -10.27 -26.88
N GLY A 445 3.19 -9.79 -26.95
CA GLY A 445 2.11 -10.50 -27.65
C GLY A 445 1.50 -11.70 -26.91
N ALA A 446 1.97 -12.03 -25.71
CA ALA A 446 1.39 -13.13 -24.92
C ALA A 446 0.02 -12.79 -24.31
N VAL A 447 -0.33 -11.52 -24.21
CA VAL A 447 -1.59 -11.01 -23.69
C VAL A 447 -2.23 -10.14 -24.75
N THR A 448 -3.56 -10.15 -24.85
CA THR A 448 -4.29 -9.26 -25.78
C THR A 448 -3.96 -7.80 -25.46
N ASP A 449 -3.90 -6.94 -26.48
CA ASP A 449 -3.61 -5.50 -26.30
C ASP A 449 -4.57 -4.84 -25.30
N ALA A 450 -5.80 -5.35 -25.24
CA ALA A 450 -6.82 -4.89 -24.32
C ALA A 450 -6.45 -5.07 -22.84
N ASP A 451 -5.71 -6.13 -22.52
CA ASP A 451 -5.42 -6.56 -21.15
C ASP A 451 -3.91 -6.45 -20.81
N ALA A 452 -3.08 -6.07 -21.79
CA ALA A 452 -1.62 -6.03 -21.67
C ALA A 452 -1.08 -4.96 -20.69
N ALA A 453 -1.95 -4.05 -20.23
CA ALA A 453 -1.64 -3.01 -19.26
C ALA A 453 -2.32 -3.23 -17.89
N HIS A 454 -3.13 -4.28 -17.74
CA HIS A 454 -3.87 -4.52 -16.51
C HIS A 454 -3.00 -5.21 -15.44
N PRO A 455 -2.72 -4.59 -14.27
CA PRO A 455 -1.71 -5.08 -13.31
C PRO A 455 -1.99 -6.48 -12.78
N LEU A 456 -3.24 -6.76 -12.37
CA LEU A 456 -3.60 -8.07 -11.82
C LEU A 456 -3.50 -9.17 -12.89
N THR A 457 -3.95 -8.90 -14.11
CA THR A 457 -3.84 -9.86 -15.23
C THR A 457 -2.38 -10.25 -15.47
N LEU A 458 -1.45 -9.27 -15.50
CA LEU A 458 -0.02 -9.55 -15.68
C LEU A 458 0.55 -10.37 -14.52
N ARG A 459 0.19 -10.03 -13.28
CA ARG A 459 0.63 -10.77 -12.09
C ARG A 459 0.13 -12.22 -12.09
N LEU A 460 -1.17 -12.43 -12.30
CA LEU A 460 -1.77 -13.77 -12.31
C LEU A 460 -1.24 -14.62 -13.45
N LEU A 461 -1.04 -14.03 -14.63
CA LEU A 461 -0.42 -14.75 -15.76
C LEU A 461 1.02 -15.17 -15.44
N ALA A 462 1.81 -14.31 -14.81
CA ALA A 462 3.16 -14.67 -14.38
C ALA A 462 3.14 -15.83 -13.39
N GLU A 463 2.22 -15.83 -12.45
CA GLU A 463 2.04 -16.90 -11.47
C GLU A 463 1.66 -18.23 -12.16
N VAL A 464 0.70 -18.20 -13.07
CA VAL A 464 0.31 -19.39 -13.85
C VAL A 464 1.49 -19.92 -14.66
N ARG A 465 2.26 -19.05 -15.33
CA ARG A 465 3.41 -19.44 -16.15
C ARG A 465 4.58 -20.00 -15.34
N SER A 466 4.75 -19.58 -14.10
CA SER A 466 5.83 -20.07 -13.23
C SER A 466 5.61 -21.52 -12.78
N ASP A 467 4.37 -21.93 -12.60
CA ASP A 467 4.01 -23.26 -12.08
C ASP A 467 3.71 -24.29 -13.17
N VAL A 468 3.25 -23.84 -14.33
CA VAL A 468 2.96 -24.72 -15.47
C VAL A 468 4.15 -24.68 -16.40
N ALA A 469 4.95 -25.77 -16.43
CA ALA A 469 6.06 -25.93 -17.38
C ALA A 469 5.51 -25.85 -18.81
N ALA A 470 5.57 -24.66 -19.35
CA ALA A 470 5.45 -24.15 -20.71
C ALA A 470 4.89 -25.10 -21.78
N THR A 471 3.57 -25.18 -21.89
CA THR A 471 2.92 -25.11 -23.19
C THR A 471 2.40 -23.68 -23.35
N THR A 472 3.14 -22.85 -24.10
CA THR A 472 2.63 -21.53 -24.50
C THR A 472 1.33 -21.74 -25.27
N PRO A 473 0.22 -21.06 -24.89
CA PRO A 473 -0.98 -21.08 -25.73
C PRO A 473 -0.65 -20.61 -27.15
N ASP A 474 -1.30 -21.18 -28.15
CA ASP A 474 -1.16 -20.77 -29.56
C ASP A 474 -1.87 -19.41 -29.77
N GLY A 475 -1.37 -18.32 -29.17
CA GLY A 475 -1.91 -16.98 -29.33
C GLY A 475 -1.98 -16.17 -28.03
N PRO A 476 -2.36 -14.88 -28.12
CA PRO A 476 -2.51 -14.01 -26.95
C PRO A 476 -3.68 -14.45 -26.09
N VAL A 477 -3.46 -14.51 -24.77
CA VAL A 477 -4.51 -14.80 -23.77
C VAL A 477 -5.20 -13.49 -23.36
N ASN A 478 -6.48 -13.57 -23.07
CA ASN A 478 -7.24 -12.47 -22.51
C ASN A 478 -7.38 -12.59 -20.98
N ARG A 479 -7.94 -11.58 -20.35
CA ARG A 479 -8.16 -11.52 -18.89
C ARG A 479 -8.98 -12.71 -18.36
N ASP A 480 -10.02 -13.14 -19.08
CA ASP A 480 -10.87 -14.25 -18.65
C ASP A 480 -10.11 -15.57 -18.65
N ASP A 481 -9.28 -15.80 -19.68
CA ASP A 481 -8.41 -16.98 -19.77
C ASP A 481 -7.43 -17.02 -18.59
N VAL A 482 -6.87 -15.85 -18.21
CA VAL A 482 -5.95 -15.73 -17.08
C VAL A 482 -6.66 -16.01 -15.75
N LEU A 483 -7.87 -15.47 -15.53
CA LEU A 483 -8.65 -15.72 -14.31
C LEU A 483 -9.05 -17.20 -14.19
N ALA A 484 -9.46 -17.82 -15.29
CA ALA A 484 -9.79 -19.25 -15.33
C ALA A 484 -8.55 -20.12 -15.02
N ALA A 485 -7.42 -19.84 -15.67
CA ALA A 485 -6.18 -20.58 -15.46
C ALA A 485 -5.64 -20.39 -14.01
N HIS A 486 -5.78 -19.21 -13.44
CA HIS A 486 -5.40 -18.95 -12.05
C HIS A 486 -6.30 -19.70 -11.06
N LEU A 487 -7.60 -19.75 -11.29
CA LEU A 487 -8.52 -20.58 -10.51
C LEU A 487 -8.15 -22.05 -10.56
N ASP A 488 -7.88 -22.58 -11.76
CA ASP A 488 -7.48 -23.97 -11.96
C ASP A 488 -6.17 -24.28 -11.24
N LEU A 489 -5.18 -23.39 -11.32
CA LEU A 489 -3.90 -23.51 -10.62
C LEU A 489 -4.11 -23.53 -9.10
N THR A 490 -4.88 -22.58 -8.58
CA THR A 490 -5.19 -22.50 -7.13
C THR A 490 -5.90 -23.77 -6.65
N CYS A 491 -6.88 -24.26 -7.41
CA CYS A 491 -7.56 -25.53 -7.11
C CYS A 491 -6.62 -26.73 -7.15
N LEU A 492 -5.65 -26.74 -8.07
CA LEU A 492 -4.62 -27.76 -8.15
C LEU A 492 -3.69 -27.72 -6.91
N ARG A 493 -3.23 -26.56 -6.50
CA ARG A 493 -2.41 -26.37 -5.29
C ARG A 493 -3.16 -26.81 -4.01
N ILE A 494 -4.43 -26.44 -3.88
CA ILE A 494 -5.29 -26.94 -2.80
C ILE A 494 -5.35 -28.47 -2.82
N ALA A 495 -5.56 -29.06 -4.00
CA ALA A 495 -5.62 -30.51 -4.16
C ALA A 495 -4.30 -31.20 -3.82
N GLN A 496 -3.16 -30.60 -4.18
CA GLN A 496 -1.82 -31.11 -3.84
C GLN A 496 -1.57 -31.08 -2.33
N ARG A 497 -1.96 -30.02 -1.62
CA ARG A 497 -1.88 -29.95 -0.14
C ARG A 497 -2.70 -31.05 0.51
N LEU A 498 -3.94 -31.21 0.10
CA LEU A 498 -4.83 -32.28 0.60
C LEU A 498 -4.28 -33.68 0.26
N ALA A 499 -3.73 -33.84 -0.94
CA ALA A 499 -3.16 -35.11 -1.40
C ALA A 499 -1.86 -35.46 -0.67
N GLY A 500 -1.03 -34.46 -0.30
CA GLY A 500 0.20 -34.67 0.46
C GLY A 500 -0.04 -35.41 1.78
N GLY A 501 -1.07 -34.99 2.53
CA GLY A 501 -1.51 -35.65 3.75
C GLY A 501 -2.14 -37.05 3.54
N LEU A 502 -2.52 -37.39 2.30
CA LEU A 502 -3.16 -38.68 1.97
C LEU A 502 -2.25 -39.62 1.19
N GLY A 503 -1.01 -39.22 0.83
CA GLY A 503 -0.15 -39.95 -0.10
C GLY A 503 -0.73 -40.15 -1.50
N ALA A 504 -1.77 -39.39 -1.87
CA ALA A 504 -2.48 -39.51 -3.13
C ALA A 504 -1.71 -38.85 -4.30
N ARG A 505 -1.74 -39.46 -5.48
CA ARG A 505 -1.04 -38.98 -6.69
C ARG A 505 -1.90 -39.09 -7.96
N GLY A 506 -1.48 -38.40 -9.03
CA GLY A 506 -2.05 -38.54 -10.36
C GLY A 506 -3.55 -38.25 -10.43
N THR A 507 -4.37 -39.22 -10.80
CA THR A 507 -5.82 -39.06 -10.99
C THR A 507 -6.56 -38.63 -9.71
N ALA A 508 -6.08 -39.02 -8.53
CA ALA A 508 -6.68 -38.64 -7.26
C ALA A 508 -6.52 -37.12 -7.00
N VAL A 509 -5.36 -36.55 -7.29
CA VAL A 509 -5.13 -35.10 -7.20
C VAL A 509 -6.06 -34.35 -8.15
N ARG A 510 -6.18 -34.81 -9.40
CA ARG A 510 -7.10 -34.20 -10.38
C ARG A 510 -8.57 -34.20 -9.90
N ARG A 511 -9.03 -35.31 -9.30
CA ARG A 511 -10.39 -35.38 -8.73
C ARG A 511 -10.57 -34.39 -7.57
N LEU A 512 -9.55 -34.22 -6.73
CA LEU A 512 -9.58 -33.22 -5.65
C LEU A 512 -9.61 -31.81 -6.21
N ALA A 513 -8.85 -31.51 -7.28
CA ALA A 513 -8.86 -30.20 -7.93
C ALA A 513 -10.24 -29.85 -8.52
N VAL A 514 -10.89 -30.80 -9.21
CA VAL A 514 -12.26 -30.62 -9.72
C VAL A 514 -13.26 -30.38 -8.56
N ARG A 515 -13.09 -31.06 -7.44
CA ARG A 515 -13.93 -30.83 -6.24
C ARG A 515 -13.66 -29.47 -5.62
N ALA A 516 -12.40 -29.00 -5.59
CA ALA A 516 -12.03 -27.66 -5.14
C ALA A 516 -12.69 -26.60 -6.02
N ALA A 517 -12.63 -26.73 -7.35
CA ALA A 517 -13.29 -25.83 -8.29
C ALA A 517 -14.81 -25.78 -8.05
N GLY A 518 -15.48 -26.95 -7.91
CA GLY A 518 -16.90 -27.02 -7.58
C GLY A 518 -17.27 -26.30 -6.28
N LYS A 519 -16.42 -26.41 -5.26
CA LYS A 519 -16.60 -25.71 -3.99
C LYS A 519 -16.35 -24.19 -4.11
N ALA A 520 -15.39 -23.77 -4.92
CA ALA A 520 -15.14 -22.34 -5.21
C ALA A 520 -16.36 -21.71 -5.91
N HIS A 521 -16.94 -22.38 -6.91
CA HIS A 521 -18.15 -21.93 -7.57
C HIS A 521 -19.37 -21.90 -6.63
N GLU A 522 -19.50 -22.85 -5.71
CA GLU A 522 -20.58 -22.85 -4.71
C GLU A 522 -20.38 -21.73 -3.68
N ALA A 523 -19.14 -21.47 -3.26
CA ALA A 523 -18.83 -20.34 -2.39
C ALA A 523 -19.21 -19.00 -3.07
N ALA A 524 -18.86 -18.82 -4.35
CA ALA A 524 -19.23 -17.63 -5.12
C ALA A 524 -20.76 -17.45 -5.20
N ARG A 525 -21.48 -18.55 -5.38
CA ARG A 525 -22.95 -18.55 -5.43
C ARG A 525 -23.57 -18.14 -4.08
N ARG A 526 -23.02 -18.63 -2.95
CA ARG A 526 -23.48 -18.23 -1.62
C ARG A 526 -23.16 -16.78 -1.30
N CYS A 527 -22.00 -16.29 -1.72
CA CYS A 527 -21.61 -14.87 -1.56
C CYS A 527 -22.52 -13.90 -2.33
N LEU A 528 -23.22 -14.34 -3.39
CA LEU A 528 -24.24 -13.53 -4.08
C LEU A 528 -25.45 -13.23 -3.20
N GLY A 529 -25.79 -14.11 -2.28
CA GLY A 529 -26.93 -13.97 -1.36
C GLY A 529 -26.66 -13.08 -0.14
N THR A 530 -25.42 -12.62 0.07
CA THR A 530 -25.04 -11.78 1.20
C THR A 530 -24.85 -10.32 0.77
N GLU A 531 -25.19 -9.36 1.66
CA GLU A 531 -25.07 -7.92 1.38
C GLU A 531 -23.63 -7.48 1.11
N ASP A 532 -22.67 -8.08 1.83
CA ASP A 532 -21.25 -7.74 1.81
C ASP A 532 -20.39 -8.65 0.91
N GLY A 533 -21.01 -9.69 0.32
CA GLY A 533 -20.26 -10.67 -0.49
C GLY A 533 -19.35 -11.59 0.31
N VAL A 534 -19.55 -11.69 1.63
CA VAL A 534 -18.78 -12.51 2.55
C VAL A 534 -19.50 -13.84 2.78
N LEU A 535 -18.73 -14.93 2.74
CA LEU A 535 -19.20 -16.25 3.14
C LEU A 535 -19.14 -16.36 4.67
N ASP A 536 -20.27 -16.49 5.33
CA ASP A 536 -20.33 -16.63 6.78
C ASP A 536 -19.57 -17.89 7.27
N ARG A 537 -19.20 -17.89 8.56
CA ARG A 537 -18.41 -18.97 9.14
C ARG A 537 -19.09 -20.34 9.06
N ALA A 538 -20.40 -20.41 9.18
CA ALA A 538 -21.14 -21.68 9.13
C ALA A 538 -21.13 -22.24 7.71
N SER A 539 -21.44 -21.41 6.70
CA SER A 539 -21.37 -21.73 5.28
C SER A 539 -19.96 -22.10 4.84
N PHE A 540 -18.93 -21.40 5.36
CA PHE A 540 -17.54 -21.77 5.12
C PHE A 540 -17.21 -23.15 5.69
N GLY A 541 -17.57 -23.44 6.94
CA GLY A 541 -17.31 -24.72 7.58
C GLY A 541 -18.05 -25.89 6.91
N GLU A 542 -19.24 -25.65 6.37
CA GLU A 542 -20.00 -26.63 5.57
C GLU A 542 -19.30 -26.94 4.24
N LEU A 543 -18.88 -25.90 3.53
CA LEU A 543 -18.18 -26.07 2.23
C LEU A 543 -16.76 -26.60 2.41
N PHE A 544 -16.03 -26.11 3.40
CA PHE A 544 -14.63 -26.40 3.64
C PHE A 544 -14.40 -26.92 5.06
N PRO A 545 -14.78 -28.18 5.35
CA PRO A 545 -14.63 -28.72 6.68
C PRO A 545 -13.16 -28.78 7.13
N ALA A 546 -12.93 -28.56 8.42
CA ALA A 546 -11.60 -28.62 9.03
C ALA A 546 -10.97 -30.03 8.92
N SER A 547 -11.78 -31.08 8.77
CA SER A 547 -11.29 -32.43 8.50
C SER A 547 -11.01 -32.63 7.01
N GLY A 548 -9.91 -33.31 6.70
CA GLY A 548 -9.55 -33.70 5.33
C GLY A 548 -10.49 -34.78 4.75
N PRO A 549 -10.41 -35.04 3.45
CA PRO A 549 -11.21 -36.08 2.79
C PRO A 549 -10.93 -37.53 3.24
N GLY A 550 -10.01 -37.75 4.17
CA GLY A 550 -9.73 -39.01 4.86
C GLY A 550 -9.26 -38.74 6.29
N THR A 551 -9.84 -39.43 7.25
CA THR A 551 -9.52 -39.33 8.68
C THR A 551 -8.23 -40.04 9.09
N ALA A 552 -7.28 -40.26 8.17
CA ALA A 552 -6.00 -40.92 8.46
C ALA A 552 -5.02 -39.92 9.07
N LEU A 553 -4.39 -40.29 10.18
CA LEU A 553 -3.17 -39.69 10.68
C LEU A 553 -2.09 -39.87 9.61
N ASP A 554 -1.25 -38.87 9.38
CA ASP A 554 -0.07 -39.02 8.53
C ASP A 554 0.93 -40.03 9.17
N GLU A 555 1.90 -40.51 8.37
CA GLU A 555 2.92 -41.49 8.84
C GLU A 555 3.75 -40.98 10.02
N HIS A 556 3.63 -39.66 10.39
CA HIS A 556 4.35 -38.99 11.47
C HIS A 556 3.40 -38.57 12.63
N GLY A 557 2.12 -39.02 12.61
CA GLY A 557 1.14 -38.75 13.70
C GLY A 557 0.51 -37.35 13.66
N GLY A 558 0.71 -36.58 12.58
CA GLY A 558 0.05 -35.29 12.31
C GLY A 558 -1.32 -35.49 11.69
N THR A 559 -2.26 -34.60 11.96
CA THR A 559 -3.54 -34.56 11.24
C THR A 559 -3.32 -34.02 9.84
N ALA A 560 -3.73 -34.76 8.80
CA ALA A 560 -3.70 -34.27 7.42
C ALA A 560 -4.45 -32.93 7.32
N PRO A 561 -3.92 -31.93 6.53
CA PRO A 561 -4.56 -30.63 6.41
C PRO A 561 -6.00 -30.76 5.91
N GLY A 562 -6.93 -30.04 6.55
CA GLY A 562 -8.32 -30.00 6.15
C GLY A 562 -8.56 -29.13 4.92
N TRP A 563 -9.80 -29.16 4.39
CA TRP A 563 -10.21 -28.27 3.31
C TRP A 563 -10.06 -26.80 3.69
N ALA A 564 -10.44 -26.42 4.92
CA ALA A 564 -10.32 -25.06 5.43
C ALA A 564 -8.87 -24.58 5.39
N ASP A 565 -7.94 -25.37 5.96
CA ASP A 565 -6.52 -25.01 6.02
C ASP A 565 -5.90 -24.89 4.60
N ALA A 566 -6.25 -25.82 3.70
CA ALA A 566 -5.73 -25.81 2.35
C ALA A 566 -6.23 -24.59 1.54
N VAL A 567 -7.51 -24.24 1.65
CA VAL A 567 -8.13 -23.11 0.95
C VAL A 567 -7.59 -21.78 1.46
N LEU A 568 -7.40 -21.62 2.76
CA LEU A 568 -6.84 -20.41 3.37
C LEU A 568 -5.35 -20.27 3.07
N ALA A 569 -4.60 -21.36 3.10
CA ALA A 569 -3.16 -21.35 2.81
C ALA A 569 -2.83 -21.02 1.35
N GLU A 570 -3.69 -21.42 0.40
CA GLU A 570 -3.54 -21.05 -1.02
C GLU A 570 -4.20 -19.70 -1.37
N GLY A 571 -4.83 -19.03 -0.40
CA GLY A 571 -5.38 -17.69 -0.59
C GLY A 571 -6.61 -17.61 -1.50
N LEU A 572 -7.28 -18.74 -1.82
CA LEU A 572 -8.54 -18.70 -2.56
C LEU A 572 -9.59 -17.91 -1.79
N LEU A 573 -9.70 -18.20 -0.49
CA LEU A 573 -10.49 -17.42 0.46
C LEU A 573 -9.58 -16.91 1.57
N VAL A 574 -9.88 -15.72 2.07
CA VAL A 574 -9.16 -15.06 3.17
C VAL A 574 -10.14 -14.64 4.25
N PRO A 575 -9.73 -14.59 5.53
CA PRO A 575 -10.59 -14.10 6.61
C PRO A 575 -11.02 -12.66 6.39
N ALA A 576 -12.31 -12.37 6.61
CA ALA A 576 -12.90 -11.04 6.50
C ALA A 576 -13.98 -10.89 7.59
N GLY A 577 -13.72 -10.05 8.60
CA GLY A 577 -14.61 -9.93 9.76
C GLY A 577 -14.84 -11.29 10.43
N ASP A 578 -16.12 -11.66 10.59
CA ASP A 578 -16.53 -12.95 11.15
C ASP A 578 -16.66 -14.07 10.12
N GLY A 579 -16.40 -13.79 8.84
CA GLY A 579 -16.52 -14.72 7.73
C GLY A 579 -15.26 -14.81 6.85
N HIS A 580 -15.47 -15.20 5.58
CA HIS A 580 -14.41 -15.39 4.60
C HIS A 580 -14.83 -14.80 3.25
N ARG A 581 -13.87 -14.23 2.50
CA ARG A 581 -14.06 -13.70 1.15
C ARG A 581 -13.01 -14.24 0.19
N PHE A 582 -13.22 -14.09 -1.10
CA PHE A 582 -12.20 -14.40 -2.08
C PHE A 582 -10.97 -13.49 -1.91
N GLY A 583 -9.78 -14.05 -2.11
CA GLY A 583 -8.51 -13.33 -1.97
C GLY A 583 -8.31 -12.22 -3.00
N HIS A 584 -8.97 -12.34 -4.17
CA HIS A 584 -8.99 -11.33 -5.23
C HIS A 584 -10.43 -10.92 -5.53
N GLU A 585 -10.76 -9.64 -5.34
CA GLU A 585 -12.08 -9.07 -5.61
C GLU A 585 -12.50 -9.30 -7.07
N GLU A 586 -11.58 -9.09 -8.02
CA GLU A 586 -11.83 -9.27 -9.44
C GLU A 586 -12.18 -10.73 -9.82
N LEU A 587 -11.51 -11.70 -9.18
CA LEU A 587 -11.84 -13.12 -9.33
C LEU A 587 -13.20 -13.44 -8.71
N ALA A 588 -13.51 -12.82 -7.57
CA ALA A 588 -14.83 -12.94 -6.93
C ALA A 588 -15.95 -12.44 -7.83
N ASP A 589 -15.80 -11.24 -8.40
CA ASP A 589 -16.77 -10.64 -9.32
C ASP A 589 -16.98 -11.51 -10.56
N TRP A 590 -15.89 -11.99 -11.14
CA TRP A 590 -15.92 -12.88 -12.31
C TRP A 590 -16.65 -14.20 -12.03
N LEU A 591 -16.35 -14.85 -10.89
CA LEU A 591 -17.02 -16.07 -10.47
C LEU A 591 -18.51 -15.85 -10.15
N GLN A 592 -18.82 -14.79 -9.38
CA GLN A 592 -20.18 -14.44 -9.01
C GLN A 592 -21.00 -14.04 -10.24
N GLY A 593 -20.44 -13.27 -11.17
CA GLY A 593 -21.08 -12.90 -12.41
C GLY A 593 -21.49 -14.10 -13.29
N ALA A 594 -20.70 -15.18 -13.24
CA ALA A 594 -21.05 -16.42 -13.95
C ALA A 594 -22.31 -17.12 -13.40
N HIS A 595 -22.71 -16.83 -12.16
CA HIS A 595 -23.85 -17.46 -11.46
C HIS A 595 -25.01 -16.52 -11.16
N LEU A 596 -24.86 -15.22 -11.44
CA LEU A 596 -25.88 -14.21 -11.18
C LEU A 596 -27.11 -14.42 -12.06
N ASP A 597 -28.30 -14.37 -11.46
CA ASP A 597 -29.55 -14.15 -12.20
C ASP A 597 -29.59 -12.69 -12.69
N LEU A 598 -29.09 -12.49 -13.91
CA LEU A 598 -28.94 -11.18 -14.49
C LEU A 598 -30.28 -10.46 -14.66
N ASP A 599 -31.33 -11.19 -15.09
CA ASP A 599 -32.65 -10.58 -15.35
C ASP A 599 -33.30 -10.11 -14.05
N GLY A 600 -33.27 -10.94 -13.01
CA GLY A 600 -33.74 -10.58 -11.67
C GLY A 600 -32.94 -9.42 -11.06
N ALA A 601 -31.61 -9.42 -11.24
CA ALA A 601 -30.73 -8.36 -10.74
C ALA A 601 -31.02 -7.03 -11.44
N LEU A 602 -31.10 -6.99 -12.77
CA LEU A 602 -31.41 -5.76 -13.52
C LEU A 602 -32.80 -5.23 -13.17
N HIS A 603 -33.80 -6.13 -13.01
CA HIS A 603 -35.14 -5.71 -12.58
C HIS A 603 -35.09 -4.99 -11.22
N THR A 604 -34.41 -5.59 -10.24
CA THR A 604 -34.33 -5.05 -8.87
C THR A 604 -33.51 -3.78 -8.78
N LEU A 605 -32.41 -3.70 -9.51
CA LEU A 605 -31.45 -2.57 -9.40
C LEU A 605 -31.88 -1.35 -10.24
N VAL A 606 -32.54 -1.57 -11.38
CA VAL A 606 -32.81 -0.51 -12.37
C VAL A 606 -34.30 -0.19 -12.48
N HIS A 607 -35.20 -1.20 -12.47
CA HIS A 607 -36.59 -0.99 -12.78
C HIS A 607 -37.53 -0.93 -11.57
N ALA A 608 -37.22 -1.67 -10.51
CA ALA A 608 -38.05 -1.75 -9.31
C ALA A 608 -37.14 -1.82 -8.08
N PRO A 609 -36.45 -0.73 -7.69
CA PRO A 609 -35.53 -0.75 -6.57
C PRO A 609 -36.22 -1.20 -5.30
N ALA A 610 -35.58 -2.17 -4.63
CA ALA A 610 -36.06 -2.75 -3.36
C ALA A 610 -36.04 -1.70 -2.24
N ALA A 611 -36.83 -1.97 -1.18
CA ALA A 611 -36.85 -1.13 0.00
C ALA A 611 -35.48 -1.10 0.72
N ASP A 612 -34.71 -2.17 0.58
CA ASP A 612 -33.33 -2.29 1.08
C ASP A 612 -32.36 -2.25 -0.11
N PRO A 613 -31.70 -1.12 -0.37
CA PRO A 613 -30.90 -0.96 -1.57
C PRO A 613 -29.61 -1.80 -1.50
N VAL A 614 -29.33 -2.52 -2.58
CA VAL A 614 -28.04 -3.22 -2.75
C VAL A 614 -26.91 -2.20 -2.69
N PRO A 615 -25.84 -2.46 -1.91
CA PRO A 615 -24.71 -1.56 -1.85
C PRO A 615 -24.04 -1.34 -3.23
N ARG A 616 -23.74 -0.09 -3.57
CA ARG A 616 -23.22 0.28 -4.89
C ARG A 616 -21.89 -0.39 -5.26
N HIS A 617 -21.06 -0.69 -4.26
CA HIS A 617 -19.81 -1.40 -4.49
C HIS A 617 -20.00 -2.84 -5.01
N ARG A 618 -21.23 -3.41 -4.88
CA ARG A 618 -21.58 -4.72 -5.45
C ARG A 618 -21.90 -4.68 -6.95
N ILE A 619 -21.50 -3.65 -7.65
CA ILE A 619 -21.69 -3.53 -9.11
C ILE A 619 -20.86 -4.55 -9.91
N GLY A 620 -19.70 -4.98 -9.39
CA GLY A 620 -18.76 -5.86 -10.10
C GLY A 620 -19.40 -7.13 -10.65
N PRO A 621 -20.07 -7.96 -9.85
CA PRO A 621 -20.75 -9.17 -10.35
C PRO A 621 -21.77 -8.93 -11.46
N VAL A 622 -22.47 -7.79 -11.43
CA VAL A 622 -23.47 -7.45 -12.47
C VAL A 622 -22.81 -7.09 -13.79
N VAL A 623 -21.72 -6.32 -13.74
CA VAL A 623 -20.90 -5.99 -14.92
C VAL A 623 -20.30 -7.26 -15.52
N GLU A 624 -19.76 -8.16 -14.69
CA GLU A 624 -19.22 -9.44 -15.16
C GLU A 624 -20.29 -10.36 -15.76
N ALA A 625 -21.50 -10.37 -15.19
CA ALA A 625 -22.62 -11.12 -15.77
C ALA A 625 -23.01 -10.60 -17.16
N LEU A 626 -23.03 -9.28 -17.35
CA LEU A 626 -23.27 -8.66 -18.65
C LEU A 626 -22.18 -8.99 -19.67
N LEU A 627 -20.89 -8.93 -19.27
CA LEU A 627 -19.78 -9.33 -20.13
C LEU A 627 -19.83 -10.83 -20.46
N CYS A 628 -20.18 -11.68 -19.47
CA CYS A 628 -20.37 -13.11 -19.68
C CYS A 628 -21.52 -13.41 -20.67
N LEU A 629 -22.56 -12.59 -20.65
CA LEU A 629 -23.68 -12.71 -21.63
C LEU A 629 -23.18 -12.58 -23.05
N ALA A 630 -22.32 -11.61 -23.35
CA ALA A 630 -21.72 -11.44 -24.68
C ALA A 630 -20.89 -12.65 -25.11
N ARG A 631 -20.10 -13.21 -24.19
CA ARG A 631 -19.25 -14.39 -24.45
C ARG A 631 -20.08 -15.65 -24.75
N ARG A 632 -21.14 -15.88 -23.96
CA ARG A 632 -21.96 -17.10 -24.07
C ARG A 632 -23.01 -17.05 -25.17
N HIS A 633 -23.58 -15.87 -25.41
CA HIS A 633 -24.76 -15.71 -26.30
C HIS A 633 -24.54 -14.72 -27.44
N GLY A 634 -23.33 -14.20 -27.58
CA GLY A 634 -22.95 -13.26 -28.63
C GLY A 634 -23.27 -11.79 -28.34
N PRO A 635 -22.67 -10.86 -29.11
CA PRO A 635 -22.77 -9.42 -28.85
C PRO A 635 -24.18 -8.86 -29.01
N ALA A 636 -25.04 -9.44 -29.84
CA ALA A 636 -26.40 -9.00 -30.05
C ALA A 636 -27.27 -9.08 -28.77
N ARG A 637 -27.05 -10.10 -27.94
CA ARG A 637 -27.77 -10.22 -26.66
C ARG A 637 -27.33 -9.14 -25.68
N LEU A 638 -26.04 -8.86 -25.59
CA LEU A 638 -25.56 -7.75 -24.77
C LEU A 638 -26.05 -6.41 -25.31
N ALA A 639 -26.04 -6.19 -26.64
CA ALA A 639 -26.52 -4.96 -27.24
C ALA A 639 -28.00 -4.69 -26.86
N SER A 640 -28.86 -5.73 -26.86
CA SER A 640 -30.24 -5.60 -26.37
C SER A 640 -30.34 -5.11 -24.94
N ARG A 641 -29.51 -5.71 -24.00
CA ARG A 641 -29.51 -5.29 -22.59
C ARG A 641 -28.97 -3.87 -22.39
N LEU A 642 -27.95 -3.49 -23.16
CA LEU A 642 -27.42 -2.12 -23.13
C LEU A 642 -28.43 -1.11 -23.68
N ALA A 643 -29.22 -1.47 -24.67
CA ALA A 643 -30.34 -0.66 -25.17
C ALA A 643 -31.46 -0.51 -24.11
N ASP A 644 -31.80 -1.60 -23.39
CA ASP A 644 -32.77 -1.57 -22.28
C ASP A 644 -32.29 -0.62 -21.17
N LEU A 645 -30.99 -0.69 -20.80
CA LEU A 645 -30.38 0.22 -19.82
C LEU A 645 -30.40 1.68 -20.32
N THR A 646 -30.17 1.93 -21.60
CA THR A 646 -30.26 3.27 -22.20
C THR A 646 -31.67 3.82 -22.11
N HIS A 647 -32.69 3.00 -22.35
CA HIS A 647 -34.09 3.40 -22.21
C HIS A 647 -34.46 3.64 -20.73
N ALA A 648 -33.96 2.82 -19.80
CA ALA A 648 -34.15 3.06 -18.37
C ALA A 648 -33.52 4.39 -17.92
N LEU A 649 -32.32 4.71 -18.41
CA LEU A 649 -31.66 5.97 -18.14
C LEU A 649 -32.38 7.18 -18.78
N ASP A 650 -33.05 7.00 -19.95
CA ASP A 650 -33.90 8.04 -20.54
C ASP A 650 -35.16 8.30 -19.69
N ALA A 651 -35.74 7.26 -19.10
CA ALA A 651 -36.85 7.39 -18.17
C ALA A 651 -36.40 8.08 -16.84
N ASP A 652 -35.26 7.69 -16.29
CA ASP A 652 -34.67 8.26 -15.09
C ASP A 652 -33.17 8.56 -15.28
N PRO A 653 -32.77 9.79 -15.71
CA PRO A 653 -31.38 10.18 -15.86
C PRO A 653 -30.58 10.18 -14.54
N GLY A 654 -31.25 10.12 -13.41
CA GLY A 654 -30.63 9.98 -12.07
C GLY A 654 -30.31 8.54 -11.69
N SER A 655 -30.65 7.54 -12.52
CA SER A 655 -30.41 6.14 -12.22
C SER A 655 -28.92 5.83 -12.19
N TRP A 656 -28.35 5.73 -10.99
CA TRP A 656 -26.94 5.41 -10.76
C TRP A 656 -26.57 4.05 -11.37
N TRP A 657 -27.42 3.04 -11.17
CA TRP A 657 -27.18 1.70 -11.69
C TRP A 657 -27.14 1.66 -13.21
N ALA A 658 -28.11 2.28 -13.88
CA ALA A 658 -28.16 2.25 -15.34
C ALA A 658 -26.94 2.94 -15.97
N SER A 659 -26.55 4.12 -15.45
CA SER A 659 -25.38 4.85 -15.96
C SER A 659 -24.06 4.12 -15.71
N ARG A 660 -23.87 3.57 -14.54
CA ARG A 660 -22.64 2.86 -14.16
C ARG A 660 -22.51 1.48 -14.83
N LEU A 661 -23.61 0.75 -15.03
CA LEU A 661 -23.60 -0.50 -15.78
C LEU A 661 -23.28 -0.28 -17.24
N LEU A 662 -23.90 0.74 -17.89
CA LEU A 662 -23.59 1.11 -19.27
C LEU A 662 -22.11 1.43 -19.44
N THR A 663 -21.59 2.36 -18.63
CA THR A 663 -20.19 2.80 -18.75
C THR A 663 -19.21 1.70 -18.37
N GLY A 664 -19.49 0.95 -17.31
CA GLY A 664 -18.63 -0.13 -16.83
C GLY A 664 -18.50 -1.28 -17.83
N VAL A 665 -19.57 -1.64 -18.53
CA VAL A 665 -19.54 -2.69 -19.56
C VAL A 665 -18.89 -2.19 -20.84
N LEU A 666 -19.32 -1.03 -21.37
CA LEU A 666 -18.85 -0.52 -22.67
C LEU A 666 -17.36 -0.16 -22.67
N THR A 667 -16.80 0.23 -21.54
CA THR A 667 -15.34 0.49 -21.41
C THR A 667 -14.52 -0.79 -21.29
N ARG A 668 -15.14 -1.92 -20.88
CA ARG A 668 -14.45 -3.20 -20.64
C ARG A 668 -14.59 -4.20 -21.78
N VAL A 669 -15.57 -4.02 -22.70
CA VAL A 669 -15.63 -4.89 -23.88
C VAL A 669 -14.34 -4.74 -24.72
N PRO A 670 -13.79 -5.85 -25.26
CA PRO A 670 -12.54 -5.79 -26.03
C PRO A 670 -12.69 -5.02 -27.35
N ASP A 671 -13.89 -4.98 -27.92
CA ASP A 671 -14.28 -4.19 -29.10
C ASP A 671 -15.71 -3.67 -28.91
N ALA A 672 -15.88 -2.34 -28.96
CA ALA A 672 -17.17 -1.69 -28.84
C ALA A 672 -17.90 -1.51 -30.19
N SER A 673 -17.31 -1.90 -31.33
CA SER A 673 -17.89 -1.77 -32.67
C SER A 673 -19.24 -2.48 -32.81
N PRO A 674 -19.47 -3.67 -32.26
CA PRO A 674 -20.78 -4.34 -32.33
C PRO A 674 -21.90 -3.58 -31.63
N TYR A 675 -21.58 -2.64 -30.74
CA TYR A 675 -22.55 -1.84 -29.96
C TYR A 675 -22.71 -0.41 -30.50
N THR A 676 -22.23 -0.13 -31.71
CA THR A 676 -22.28 1.21 -32.33
C THR A 676 -23.70 1.79 -32.38
N ASP A 677 -24.74 0.97 -32.62
CA ASP A 677 -26.11 1.45 -32.63
C ASP A 677 -26.63 1.85 -31.25
N VAL A 678 -26.23 1.11 -30.20
CA VAL A 678 -26.51 1.49 -28.80
C VAL A 678 -25.77 2.77 -28.45
N LEU A 679 -24.49 2.91 -28.84
CA LEU A 679 -23.70 4.12 -28.62
C LEU A 679 -24.29 5.34 -29.36
N ARG A 680 -24.83 5.16 -30.58
CA ARG A 680 -25.56 6.23 -31.29
C ARG A 680 -26.82 6.62 -30.53
N LEU A 681 -27.63 5.63 -30.12
CA LEU A 681 -28.81 5.89 -29.30
C LEU A 681 -28.45 6.66 -28.03
N LEU A 682 -27.41 6.24 -27.30
CA LEU A 682 -26.97 6.91 -26.09
C LEU A 682 -26.48 8.34 -26.36
N ALA A 683 -25.69 8.56 -27.42
CA ALA A 683 -25.24 9.89 -27.83
C ALA A 683 -26.44 10.82 -28.17
N ASP A 684 -27.43 10.30 -28.91
CA ASP A 684 -28.63 11.08 -29.24
C ASP A 684 -29.44 11.42 -27.98
N ARG A 685 -29.47 10.52 -26.97
CA ARG A 685 -30.10 10.80 -25.66
C ARG A 685 -29.35 11.85 -24.87
N VAL A 686 -28.02 11.79 -24.82
CA VAL A 686 -27.20 12.82 -24.15
C VAL A 686 -27.49 14.21 -24.73
N VAL A 687 -27.56 14.34 -26.07
CA VAL A 687 -27.92 15.59 -26.72
C VAL A 687 -29.34 16.02 -26.34
N ALA A 688 -30.32 15.11 -26.44
CA ALA A 688 -31.71 15.41 -26.11
C ALA A 688 -31.89 15.83 -24.63
N TRP A 689 -31.20 15.18 -23.68
CA TRP A 689 -31.26 15.59 -22.27
C TRP A 689 -30.71 17.00 -22.08
N ARG A 690 -29.63 17.35 -22.77
CA ARG A 690 -29.05 18.71 -22.69
C ARG A 690 -29.99 19.76 -23.24
N GLU A 691 -30.61 19.49 -24.40
CA GLU A 691 -31.62 20.35 -25.01
C GLU A 691 -32.84 20.54 -24.10
N GLN A 692 -33.27 19.47 -23.43
CA GLN A 692 -34.37 19.49 -22.44
C GLN A 692 -33.98 20.06 -21.08
N ARG A 693 -32.72 20.49 -20.88
CA ARG A 693 -32.15 20.96 -19.63
C ARG A 693 -32.27 19.92 -18.51
N ARG A 694 -32.23 18.63 -18.87
CA ARG A 694 -32.13 17.52 -17.90
C ARG A 694 -30.68 17.30 -17.55
N THR A 695 -30.43 16.72 -16.37
CA THR A 695 -29.10 16.36 -15.93
C THR A 695 -28.55 15.24 -16.81
N VAL A 696 -27.35 15.43 -17.33
CA VAL A 696 -26.58 14.37 -18.01
C VAL A 696 -25.74 13.68 -16.94
N PRO A 697 -25.76 12.35 -16.83
CA PRO A 697 -24.88 11.64 -15.93
C PRO A 697 -23.41 11.99 -16.20
N PRO A 698 -22.63 12.41 -15.17
CA PRO A 698 -21.25 12.86 -15.37
C PRO A 698 -20.34 11.77 -15.96
N GLU A 699 -20.68 10.49 -15.72
CA GLU A 699 -19.97 9.34 -16.28
C GLU A 699 -20.03 9.25 -17.81
N LEU A 700 -21.03 9.88 -18.42
CA LEU A 700 -21.20 9.95 -19.88
C LEU A 700 -20.50 11.17 -20.50
N GLY A 701 -19.66 11.86 -19.73
CA GLY A 701 -18.82 12.95 -20.19
C GLY A 701 -17.78 12.54 -21.24
N PRO A 702 -17.02 13.50 -21.79
CA PRO A 702 -16.07 13.28 -22.89
C PRO A 702 -15.06 12.16 -22.65
N ALA A 703 -14.60 11.98 -21.40
CA ALA A 703 -13.63 10.95 -21.03
C ALA A 703 -14.13 9.51 -21.26
N PHE A 704 -15.44 9.27 -21.11
CA PHE A 704 -16.03 7.97 -21.41
C PHE A 704 -15.88 7.64 -22.90
N TRP A 705 -16.29 8.55 -23.80
CA TRP A 705 -16.31 8.33 -25.25
C TRP A 705 -14.90 8.15 -25.84
N THR A 706 -13.89 8.82 -25.27
CA THR A 706 -12.51 8.69 -25.73
C THR A 706 -11.88 7.36 -25.30
N ARG A 707 -12.32 6.77 -24.18
CA ARG A 707 -11.83 5.47 -23.68
C ARG A 707 -12.46 4.26 -24.38
N LEU A 708 -13.56 4.43 -25.08
CA LEU A 708 -14.20 3.32 -25.81
C LEU A 708 -13.22 2.70 -26.82
N ARG A 709 -13.16 1.38 -26.87
CA ARG A 709 -12.37 0.64 -27.86
C ARG A 709 -13.10 0.58 -29.19
N LEU A 710 -12.98 1.66 -29.94
CA LEU A 710 -13.63 1.88 -31.22
C LEU A 710 -12.60 2.30 -32.28
N PRO A 711 -12.81 1.96 -33.56
CA PRO A 711 -12.12 2.60 -34.67
C PRO A 711 -12.27 4.13 -34.61
N VAL A 712 -11.21 4.85 -35.00
CA VAL A 712 -11.17 6.32 -34.95
C VAL A 712 -12.35 6.93 -35.72
N GLU A 713 -12.71 6.35 -36.85
CA GLU A 713 -13.89 6.78 -37.65
C GLU A 713 -15.19 6.76 -36.83
N ALA A 714 -15.49 5.63 -36.17
CA ALA A 714 -16.71 5.48 -35.38
C ALA A 714 -16.70 6.44 -34.17
N ARG A 715 -15.53 6.59 -33.49
CA ARG A 715 -15.35 7.53 -32.38
C ARG A 715 -15.57 8.98 -32.81
N CYS A 716 -14.99 9.43 -33.93
CA CYS A 716 -15.19 10.77 -34.48
C CYS A 716 -16.63 11.01 -34.91
N ALA A 717 -17.31 9.98 -35.43
CA ALA A 717 -18.72 10.08 -35.80
C ALA A 717 -19.64 10.23 -34.57
N LEU A 718 -19.33 9.60 -33.43
CA LEU A 718 -20.06 9.78 -32.19
C LEU A 718 -19.77 11.14 -31.56
N LEU A 719 -18.53 11.59 -31.53
CA LEU A 719 -18.14 12.91 -31.01
C LEU A 719 -18.79 14.03 -31.83
N ARG A 720 -18.90 13.88 -33.16
CA ARG A 720 -19.66 14.82 -34.01
C ARG A 720 -21.11 15.03 -33.58
N ARG A 721 -21.75 13.99 -33.03
CA ARG A 721 -23.11 14.11 -32.49
C ARG A 721 -23.07 14.80 -31.13
N LEU A 722 -22.12 14.42 -30.30
CA LEU A 722 -22.04 14.86 -28.90
C LEU A 722 -21.58 16.31 -28.71
N VAL A 723 -20.87 16.91 -29.67
CA VAL A 723 -20.52 18.36 -29.61
C VAL A 723 -21.75 19.26 -29.56
N LEU A 724 -22.93 18.76 -29.97
CA LEU A 724 -24.22 19.47 -29.81
C LEU A 724 -24.67 19.56 -28.36
N ALA A 725 -24.13 18.70 -27.47
CA ALA A 725 -24.40 18.72 -26.05
C ALA A 725 -23.40 19.60 -25.25
N ASP A 726 -22.38 20.16 -25.91
CA ASP A 726 -21.42 21.06 -25.25
C ASP A 726 -22.13 22.32 -24.73
N GLY A 727 -21.76 22.72 -23.52
CA GLY A 727 -22.20 23.96 -22.92
C GLY A 727 -21.47 25.19 -23.49
N PRO A 728 -21.87 26.43 -23.09
CA PRO A 728 -21.18 27.64 -23.50
C PRO A 728 -19.70 27.60 -23.03
N PRO A 729 -18.80 28.35 -23.72
CA PRO A 729 -17.36 28.34 -23.38
C PRO A 729 -17.03 28.78 -21.96
N CYS A 730 -17.97 29.49 -21.29
CA CYS A 730 -17.82 29.92 -19.90
C CYS A 730 -18.28 28.87 -18.86
N GLU A 731 -18.88 27.77 -19.27
CA GLU A 731 -19.25 26.68 -18.39
C GLU A 731 -17.98 25.90 -17.99
N SER A 732 -17.79 25.71 -16.68
CA SER A 732 -16.68 24.90 -16.17
C SER A 732 -16.96 23.40 -16.40
N GLY A 733 -16.04 22.71 -17.05
CA GLY A 733 -16.14 21.29 -17.31
C GLY A 733 -15.53 20.91 -18.66
N PRO A 734 -15.13 19.64 -18.85
CA PRO A 734 -14.59 19.16 -20.11
C PRO A 734 -15.68 19.12 -21.17
N ARG A 735 -15.33 19.51 -22.38
CA ARG A 735 -16.24 19.56 -23.54
C ARG A 735 -15.91 18.43 -24.51
N PHE A 736 -16.92 17.99 -25.29
CA PHE A 736 -16.69 16.99 -26.33
C PHE A 736 -15.77 17.52 -27.44
N LEU A 737 -15.82 18.84 -27.70
CA LEU A 737 -14.89 19.47 -28.63
C LEU A 737 -13.41 19.40 -28.14
N ASP A 738 -13.18 19.52 -26.81
CA ASP A 738 -11.85 19.39 -26.24
C ASP A 738 -11.31 17.95 -26.33
N ALA A 739 -12.21 16.97 -26.24
CA ALA A 739 -11.87 15.57 -26.49
C ALA A 739 -11.39 15.34 -27.94
N VAL A 740 -12.01 15.97 -28.92
CA VAL A 740 -11.56 15.92 -30.32
C VAL A 740 -10.22 16.61 -30.48
N ALA A 741 -10.00 17.77 -29.83
CA ALA A 741 -8.71 18.46 -29.78
C ALA A 741 -7.60 17.55 -29.24
N GLY A 742 -7.91 16.81 -28.18
CA GLY A 742 -6.99 15.81 -27.60
C GLY A 742 -6.63 14.68 -28.57
N LEU A 743 -7.62 14.16 -29.30
CA LEU A 743 -7.39 13.14 -30.34
C LEU A 743 -6.53 13.68 -31.48
N LEU A 744 -6.81 14.91 -31.95
CA LEU A 744 -6.00 15.59 -32.98
C LEU A 744 -4.56 15.82 -32.53
N THR A 745 -4.34 16.08 -31.24
CA THR A 745 -2.97 16.28 -30.71
C THR A 745 -2.24 14.95 -30.59
N ALA A 746 -2.94 13.88 -30.22
CA ALA A 746 -2.33 12.55 -30.00
C ALA A 746 -1.97 11.83 -31.31
N ASP A 747 -2.86 11.85 -32.30
CA ASP A 747 -2.66 11.20 -33.60
C ASP A 747 -3.33 12.02 -34.74
N PRO A 748 -2.72 13.14 -35.13
CA PRO A 748 -3.32 14.04 -36.13
C PRO A 748 -3.53 13.35 -37.47
N ALA A 749 -2.59 12.53 -37.94
CA ALA A 749 -2.65 11.92 -39.28
C ALA A 749 -3.87 11.01 -39.45
N THR A 750 -4.22 10.26 -38.42
CA THR A 750 -5.37 9.35 -38.43
C THR A 750 -6.71 10.10 -38.21
N VAL A 751 -6.72 11.17 -37.43
CA VAL A 751 -7.95 11.87 -37.02
C VAL A 751 -8.40 12.92 -38.04
N LEU A 752 -7.47 13.63 -38.68
CA LEU A 752 -7.74 14.73 -39.64
C LEU A 752 -8.80 14.40 -40.71
N PRO A 753 -8.73 13.25 -41.46
CA PRO A 753 -9.69 12.94 -42.50
C PRO A 753 -11.14 12.84 -41.99
N TYR A 754 -11.33 12.42 -40.74
CA TYR A 754 -12.66 12.27 -40.14
C TYR A 754 -13.21 13.59 -39.62
N VAL A 755 -12.39 14.49 -39.10
CA VAL A 755 -12.81 15.82 -38.63
C VAL A 755 -13.14 16.70 -39.84
N ILE A 756 -12.42 16.60 -40.97
CA ILE A 756 -12.73 17.33 -42.22
C ILE A 756 -14.13 16.96 -42.74
N ARG A 757 -14.58 15.72 -42.62
CA ARG A 757 -15.96 15.30 -42.96
C ARG A 757 -17.05 16.02 -42.18
N TRP A 758 -16.70 16.72 -41.07
CA TRP A 758 -17.65 17.53 -40.33
C TRP A 758 -18.00 18.84 -41.05
N PHE A 759 -17.28 19.25 -42.07
CA PHE A 759 -17.58 20.44 -42.88
C PHE A 759 -18.95 20.38 -43.53
N ASP A 760 -19.50 19.17 -43.77
CA ASP A 760 -20.85 18.94 -44.26
C ASP A 760 -21.95 19.12 -43.18
N ASP A 761 -21.59 19.36 -41.93
CA ASP A 761 -22.53 19.37 -40.81
C ASP A 761 -22.83 20.80 -40.35
N GLU A 762 -23.88 21.40 -40.94
CA GLU A 762 -24.29 22.78 -40.63
C GLU A 762 -25.31 22.86 -39.46
N ARG A 763 -25.43 21.79 -38.64
CA ARG A 763 -26.24 21.85 -37.42
C ARG A 763 -25.69 22.92 -36.49
N PRO A 764 -26.56 23.83 -35.98
CA PRO A 764 -26.11 24.87 -35.06
C PRO A 764 -25.64 24.27 -33.72
N LEU A 765 -24.63 24.86 -33.14
CA LEU A 765 -24.18 24.56 -31.75
C LEU A 765 -25.06 25.33 -30.77
N PRO A 766 -25.89 24.68 -29.94
CA PRO A 766 -26.87 25.37 -29.09
C PRO A 766 -26.25 26.39 -28.14
N ALA A 767 -25.03 26.11 -27.65
CA ALA A 767 -24.33 26.91 -26.65
C ALA A 767 -23.46 28.04 -27.25
N THR A 768 -23.23 28.06 -28.57
CA THR A 768 -22.35 29.03 -29.20
C THR A 768 -23.12 29.73 -30.35
N PRO A 769 -23.59 30.98 -30.14
CA PRO A 769 -24.35 31.70 -31.15
C PRO A 769 -23.60 31.76 -32.50
N HIS A 770 -24.32 31.50 -33.58
CA HIS A 770 -23.80 31.56 -34.96
C HIS A 770 -22.74 30.53 -35.35
N ALA A 771 -22.38 29.60 -34.40
CA ALA A 771 -21.49 28.51 -34.72
C ALA A 771 -22.27 27.25 -35.15
N THR A 772 -21.66 26.53 -36.08
CA THR A 772 -22.15 25.20 -36.53
C THR A 772 -21.08 24.15 -36.24
N VAL A 773 -21.42 22.88 -36.30
CA VAL A 773 -20.44 21.78 -36.22
C VAL A 773 -19.34 21.98 -37.26
N ALA A 774 -19.70 22.41 -38.47
CA ALA A 774 -18.73 22.69 -39.54
C ALA A 774 -17.78 23.83 -39.21
N THR A 775 -18.27 24.94 -38.63
CA THR A 775 -17.41 26.07 -38.23
C THR A 775 -16.53 25.72 -37.05
N ALA A 776 -17.01 24.92 -36.11
CA ALA A 776 -16.21 24.43 -34.97
C ALA A 776 -15.08 23.50 -35.44
N ALA A 777 -15.37 22.60 -36.41
CA ALA A 777 -14.35 21.74 -37.00
C ALA A 777 -13.25 22.57 -37.72
N GLN A 778 -13.65 23.58 -38.51
CA GLN A 778 -12.70 24.48 -39.20
C GLN A 778 -11.82 25.23 -38.20
N ALA A 779 -12.42 25.80 -37.14
CA ALA A 779 -11.67 26.49 -36.09
C ALA A 779 -10.71 25.55 -35.35
N LEU A 780 -11.14 24.31 -35.06
CA LEU A 780 -10.33 23.29 -34.39
C LEU A 780 -9.11 22.89 -35.24
N LEU A 781 -9.31 22.63 -36.55
CA LEU A 781 -8.23 22.30 -37.46
C LEU A 781 -7.25 23.45 -37.61
N HIS A 782 -7.73 24.70 -37.67
CA HIS A 782 -6.88 25.89 -37.70
C HIS A 782 -6.05 26.04 -36.42
N THR A 783 -6.69 25.84 -35.23
CA THR A 783 -6.02 25.94 -33.94
C THR A 783 -4.88 24.92 -33.81
N HIS A 784 -5.11 23.69 -34.31
CA HIS A 784 -4.14 22.58 -34.19
C HIS A 784 -3.27 22.39 -35.44
N ARG A 785 -3.24 23.40 -36.39
CA ARG A 785 -2.51 23.32 -37.67
C ARG A 785 -1.02 22.98 -37.55
N HIS A 786 -0.39 23.39 -36.45
CA HIS A 786 1.04 23.15 -36.22
C HIS A 786 1.37 21.71 -35.82
N ALA A 787 0.40 20.91 -35.37
CA ALA A 787 0.65 19.54 -34.90
C ALA A 787 1.10 18.61 -36.04
N ALA A 788 0.51 18.74 -37.23
CA ALA A 788 0.86 17.96 -38.41
C ALA A 788 0.53 18.75 -39.71
N PRO A 789 1.24 19.82 -40.04
CA PRO A 789 0.90 20.70 -41.11
C PRO A 789 0.88 20.01 -42.48
N ASP A 790 1.78 19.07 -42.72
CA ASP A 790 1.86 18.32 -43.99
C ASP A 790 0.69 17.35 -44.14
N ALA A 791 0.28 16.66 -43.08
CA ALA A 791 -0.89 15.79 -43.10
C ALA A 791 -2.19 16.58 -43.23
N LEU A 792 -2.27 17.76 -42.59
CA LEU A 792 -3.43 18.64 -42.68
C LEU A 792 -3.63 19.14 -44.15
N THR A 793 -2.56 19.66 -44.79
CA THR A 793 -2.64 20.13 -46.19
C THR A 793 -3.04 19.00 -47.15
N ASP A 794 -2.46 17.78 -46.95
CA ASP A 794 -2.81 16.62 -47.77
C ASP A 794 -4.27 16.16 -47.57
N ALA A 795 -4.79 16.23 -46.36
CA ALA A 795 -6.18 15.86 -46.07
C ALA A 795 -7.19 16.92 -46.58
N LEU A 796 -6.81 18.21 -46.50
CA LEU A 796 -7.68 19.29 -47.02
C LEU A 796 -7.81 19.26 -48.55
N VAL A 797 -6.71 19.03 -49.30
CA VAL A 797 -6.77 18.95 -50.75
C VAL A 797 -7.58 17.78 -51.25
N ASP A 798 -7.68 16.70 -50.50
CA ASP A 798 -8.55 15.56 -50.85
C ASP A 798 -10.02 15.82 -50.56
N SER A 799 -10.39 16.92 -49.92
CA SER A 799 -11.76 17.28 -49.57
C SER A 799 -12.37 18.22 -50.61
N PRO A 800 -13.44 17.88 -51.30
CA PRO A 800 -14.09 18.75 -52.30
C PRO A 800 -14.97 19.85 -51.66
N HIS A 801 -14.76 20.17 -50.40
CA HIS A 801 -15.61 21.09 -49.65
C HIS A 801 -15.02 22.51 -49.63
N ARG A 802 -15.83 23.54 -49.87
CA ARG A 802 -15.42 24.96 -49.87
C ARG A 802 -14.64 25.39 -48.62
N ARG A 803 -14.99 24.90 -47.46
CA ARG A 803 -14.29 25.22 -46.21
C ARG A 803 -12.86 24.68 -46.18
N ALA A 804 -12.57 23.59 -46.90
CA ALA A 804 -11.22 23.08 -47.04
C ALA A 804 -10.36 24.07 -47.87
N ASP A 805 -10.94 24.63 -48.98
CA ASP A 805 -10.28 25.64 -49.80
C ASP A 805 -10.04 26.93 -49.02
N GLU A 806 -11.05 27.36 -48.23
CA GLU A 806 -10.93 28.54 -47.36
C GLU A 806 -9.81 28.35 -46.32
N LEU A 807 -9.69 27.16 -45.70
CA LEU A 807 -8.65 26.88 -44.74
C LEU A 807 -7.27 26.75 -45.40
N LEU A 808 -7.18 26.16 -46.60
CA LEU A 808 -5.95 26.13 -47.38
C LEU A 808 -5.47 27.55 -47.73
N ALA A 809 -6.38 28.45 -48.10
CA ALA A 809 -6.06 29.85 -48.39
C ALA A 809 -5.47 30.56 -47.14
N VAL A 810 -6.05 30.34 -45.97
CA VAL A 810 -5.51 30.87 -44.70
C VAL A 810 -4.12 30.28 -44.42
N LEU A 811 -3.93 28.98 -44.60
CA LEU A 811 -2.65 28.30 -44.39
C LEU A 811 -1.58 28.81 -45.39
N ALA A 812 -1.96 29.24 -46.62
CA ALA A 812 -1.03 29.84 -47.57
C ALA A 812 -0.42 31.14 -47.02
N GLU A 813 -1.15 31.90 -46.24
CA GLU A 813 -0.69 33.16 -45.64
C GLU A 813 0.08 32.89 -44.33
N GLU A 814 -0.42 31.98 -43.46
CA GLU A 814 0.10 31.75 -42.12
C GLU A 814 1.24 30.72 -42.09
N GLU A 815 1.18 29.69 -42.96
CA GLU A 815 2.12 28.55 -43.00
C GLU A 815 2.69 28.31 -44.41
N PRO A 816 3.25 29.30 -45.10
CA PRO A 816 3.68 29.20 -46.51
C PRO A 816 4.70 28.06 -46.73
N GLY A 817 5.55 27.77 -45.74
CA GLY A 817 6.53 26.68 -45.82
C GLY A 817 5.90 25.30 -45.90
N ALA A 818 4.81 25.07 -45.14
CA ALA A 818 4.05 23.81 -45.17
C ALA A 818 3.34 23.64 -46.50
N LEU A 819 2.74 24.70 -47.01
CA LEU A 819 2.04 24.67 -48.29
C LEU A 819 3.01 24.49 -49.47
N CYS A 820 4.18 25.12 -49.49
CA CYS A 820 5.23 24.86 -50.51
C CYS A 820 5.63 23.39 -50.57
N ARG A 821 5.89 22.78 -49.42
CA ARG A 821 6.19 21.34 -49.38
C ARG A 821 4.99 20.45 -49.82
N ALA A 822 3.77 20.87 -49.51
CA ALA A 822 2.56 20.18 -49.97
C ALA A 822 2.45 20.26 -51.50
N VAL A 823 2.60 21.45 -52.12
CA VAL A 823 2.57 21.64 -53.57
C VAL A 823 3.64 20.79 -54.28
N ASP A 824 4.85 20.74 -53.74
CA ASP A 824 5.91 19.88 -54.28
C ASP A 824 5.51 18.40 -54.28
N ARG A 825 4.90 17.89 -53.18
CA ARG A 825 4.36 16.51 -53.09
C ARG A 825 3.20 16.29 -54.06
N TRP A 826 2.29 17.25 -54.19
CA TRP A 826 1.12 17.14 -55.10
C TRP A 826 1.53 17.16 -56.54
N ALA A 827 2.59 17.91 -56.92
CA ALA A 827 3.09 17.91 -58.29
C ALA A 827 3.58 16.53 -58.75
N GLU A 828 4.05 15.70 -57.80
CA GLU A 828 4.52 14.34 -58.06
C GLU A 828 3.43 13.26 -57.83
N ASP A 829 2.25 13.65 -57.31
CA ASP A 829 1.16 12.68 -56.98
C ASP A 829 0.55 12.13 -58.29
N PRO A 830 0.36 10.80 -58.41
CA PRO A 830 -0.26 10.18 -59.58
C PRO A 830 -1.72 10.60 -59.81
N ARG A 831 -2.42 11.13 -58.79
CA ARG A 831 -3.82 11.56 -58.89
C ARG A 831 -3.94 12.90 -59.59
N PRO A 832 -4.70 12.97 -60.71
CA PRO A 832 -4.83 14.23 -61.50
C PRO A 832 -5.44 15.39 -60.69
N ALA A 833 -6.35 15.08 -59.75
CA ALA A 833 -7.03 16.07 -58.93
C ALA A 833 -6.10 16.78 -57.95
N ARG A 834 -4.97 16.17 -57.57
CA ARG A 834 -3.97 16.81 -56.68
C ARG A 834 -2.96 17.67 -57.47
N ARG A 835 -2.73 17.34 -58.76
CA ARG A 835 -1.82 18.09 -59.62
C ARG A 835 -2.50 19.30 -60.27
N ALA A 836 -3.81 19.37 -60.38
CA ALA A 836 -4.59 20.49 -60.82
C ALA A 836 -4.72 21.57 -59.76
#